data_9caa557e13229072d5df5ae23bd9fbb5
#
_entry.id   9caa557e13229072d5df5ae23bd9fbb5
#
_cell.length_a   1.000
_cell.length_b   1.000
_cell.length_c   1.000
_cell.angle_alpha   90.00
_cell.angle_beta   90.00
_cell.angle_gamma   90.00
#
_symmetry.space_group_name_H-M   'P 1'
#
loop_
_entity.id
_entity.type
_entity.pdbx_description
1 polymer ?
#
loop_
_entity_poly.entity_id
_entity_poly.type
_entity_poly.pdbx_seq_one_letter_code
_entity_poly.pdbx_strand_id
1 'polypeptide(L)'
;MQNHRSGSGECSASNRFSPRFAFEAPPRLDRFAMANELATDEQLREADRNRLSRLMRYLYGLVFVICVGPSACASLAAPITMERQPDGMILRLPSGELRLQVISAGIVRVEISNSPEFFGRTSIDRVALPPGTTPFTISESPARFTLATTELRVTVDRGTGAVSFADSAGRPLLSEVPGSRTLDPAQVQGENTFHIQQKWKSQEAESLYGLGQMQLGVVDIKGYDLDLWQHNTNVVVPFLVSSKGYGILWDNTSFTRFGDLRPFTAIPAADLYDASGTAGGLTVAPTDGSEPPRQTADLSIHLRPSQAELEHPETTGGHRMRKKLSWTGSILPPTTGDYQFRAYSNGGIRVWLDGKLVMDHWRQNWLTSNDQIRVHLEAGRKYSIRIENDPEQQDTLELLWKTPAPDDDTSLWSEVGDGIDYSFVYGPSIDHVIAGYRLLTGKATMLPNWAFGLWQSRQRYETSQQSLDVVKEFRQRQIPFDNIVQDWQYWHVDAWGSHEFDPARFPDPNGWIQALHAEHAHLMISVWGKFNPNTENAKAMAAKGYLYLPNLEEHVKDWIDQPYTFYDAFNPGARKLFWSQIDTGLFSKGVDAWWMDATEPDLLPSPPTLDGQRTHMNPTFLGTGSRMLNGYALENSLGVYSGQRLAAPNQRVFILTRSGFAGEQRYSTVTWSGDITSTWTALAKQIPAGLGASISGLPFWTMDTGGYTMQNKFANEPMTAADEDEWRELNARWFELSTFTPILRVHGELRPREMWTLGVGSPAYNAELKFDQLRYALFPYIYSQAGWTTQRDYTMFRPLVMDFPQDRIARESNDEFMFGPALLVAPITHYQQRARSVYLPPAVAWYDYWTGRPAASGTFSVPAPYDQIPIFVRAGSIIPYQPAMQYVGEKPADPITLYVYAGADGQFTLYEDQGTTFDYEKGAFSEIPIRWEDKTSTLAIGERSGTFDGMLSRRTFRVVLVSRNHPAGFPFSPTQSRSVAYTGTAIHLKLQ
;
A
#
# COMPACT_ATOMS: atom_id res chain seq x y z
N MET A 1 -21.32 7.51 57.55
CA MET A 1 -21.51 6.93 58.89
C MET A 1 -21.07 5.52 58.83
N GLN A 2 -19.90 5.28 59.44
CA GLN A 2 -19.52 4.21 60.38
C GLN A 2 -19.65 2.80 59.85
N ASN A 3 -18.51 2.14 59.56
CA ASN A 3 -17.54 1.43 60.49
C ASN A 3 -18.03 0.07 60.96
N HIS A 4 -17.27 -0.99 60.62
CA HIS A 4 -16.51 -1.88 61.52
C HIS A 4 -16.00 -3.08 60.71
N ARG A 5 -14.70 -3.28 60.50
CA ARG A 5 -13.66 -3.96 61.29
C ARG A 5 -14.01 -5.41 61.68
N SER A 6 -13.20 -6.32 61.19
CA SER A 6 -12.05 -7.07 61.69
C SER A 6 -12.39 -8.53 61.96
N GLY A 7 -11.38 -9.37 61.66
CA GLY A 7 -11.31 -10.71 62.23
C GLY A 7 -10.35 -11.65 61.49
N SER A 8 -9.13 -11.63 61.95
CA SER A 8 -8.04 -12.57 61.69
C SER A 8 -8.32 -14.01 62.11
N GLY A 9 -7.67 -14.98 61.50
CA GLY A 9 -7.63 -16.38 61.97
C GLY A 9 -6.65 -17.22 61.16
N GLU A 10 -5.39 -17.29 61.66
CA GLU A 10 -4.39 -18.31 61.28
C GLU A 10 -4.78 -19.70 61.78
N CYS A 11 -4.35 -20.73 61.03
CA CYS A 11 -3.77 -22.01 61.54
C CYS A 11 -3.51 -22.93 60.37
N SER A 12 -2.30 -23.13 59.91
CA SER A 12 -1.20 -24.08 60.27
C SER A 12 -1.52 -25.57 60.09
N ALA A 13 -0.54 -26.16 59.44
CA ALA A 13 0.05 -27.50 59.54
C ALA A 13 -0.27 -28.54 58.46
N SER A 14 0.74 -28.70 57.56
CA SER A 14 1.62 -29.88 57.45
C SER A 14 1.00 -31.18 56.97
N ASN A 15 1.52 -31.68 55.81
CA ASN A 15 2.31 -32.91 55.83
C ASN A 15 2.98 -33.19 54.46
N ARG A 16 4.22 -33.62 54.64
CA ARG A 16 5.18 -34.10 53.61
C ARG A 16 4.69 -35.42 52.99
N PHE A 17 5.06 -35.61 51.71
CA PHE A 17 5.65 -36.87 51.23
C PHE A 17 6.32 -36.63 49.87
N SER A 18 7.66 -36.79 49.88
CA SER A 18 8.45 -37.12 48.69
C SER A 18 8.52 -38.63 48.54
N PRO A 19 8.75 -39.13 47.33
CA PRO A 19 9.96 -39.94 47.16
C PRO A 19 10.82 -39.49 45.96
N ARG A 20 12.13 -39.46 46.26
CA ARG A 20 13.24 -39.38 45.33
C ARG A 20 13.31 -40.65 44.50
N PHE A 21 13.51 -40.49 43.18
CA PHE A 21 14.24 -41.48 42.39
C PHE A 21 15.44 -40.83 41.78
N ALA A 22 16.63 -41.31 42.15
CA ALA A 22 17.90 -40.99 41.57
C ALA A 22 18.09 -41.81 40.28
N PHE A 23 18.48 -41.20 39.21
CA PHE A 23 19.16 -41.88 38.11
C PHE A 23 20.55 -41.27 37.93
N GLU A 24 21.53 -42.18 37.94
CA GLU A 24 22.96 -41.93 37.82
C GLU A 24 23.29 -41.40 36.40
N ALA A 25 24.20 -40.43 36.35
CA ALA A 25 24.82 -39.94 35.14
C ALA A 25 25.99 -40.85 34.74
N PRO A 26 26.21 -41.13 33.44
CA PRO A 26 27.42 -41.79 32.99
C PRO A 26 28.56 -40.74 32.81
N PRO A 27 29.81 -41.18 32.84
CA PRO A 27 30.98 -40.36 33.05
C PRO A 27 31.36 -39.53 31.80
N ARG A 28 31.83 -38.33 32.06
CA ARG A 28 32.48 -37.44 31.08
C ARG A 28 33.74 -38.09 30.51
N LEU A 29 33.77 -38.26 29.21
CA LEU A 29 35.01 -38.52 28.47
C LEU A 29 35.59 -37.19 27.94
N ASP A 30 36.85 -36.98 28.28
CA ASP A 30 37.63 -35.80 27.89
C ASP A 30 37.71 -35.60 26.39
N ARG A 31 37.23 -34.43 25.91
CA ARG A 31 37.40 -33.92 24.56
C ARG A 31 38.55 -32.91 24.48
N PHE A 32 39.73 -33.26 24.89
CA PHE A 32 40.89 -32.37 24.78
C PHE A 32 42.12 -32.97 24.04
N ALA A 33 41.94 -34.05 23.29
CA ALA A 33 43.07 -34.70 22.59
C ALA A 33 42.93 -34.80 21.06
N MET A 34 41.88 -34.28 20.42
CA MET A 34 41.69 -34.35 18.95
C MET A 34 41.81 -33.02 18.18
N ALA A 35 42.11 -31.90 18.83
CA ALA A 35 42.23 -30.61 18.16
C ALA A 35 43.61 -30.32 17.59
N ASN A 36 44.65 -31.07 17.97
CA ASN A 36 46.04 -30.82 17.52
C ASN A 36 46.53 -31.69 16.35
N GLU A 37 45.82 -32.74 15.95
CA GLU A 37 46.19 -33.56 14.79
C GLU A 37 45.55 -33.11 13.48
N LEU A 38 44.45 -32.33 13.52
CA LEU A 38 43.79 -31.80 12.33
C LEU A 38 44.43 -30.51 11.79
N ALA A 39 45.16 -29.77 12.60
CA ALA A 39 45.86 -28.56 12.18
C ALA A 39 47.12 -28.80 11.34
N THR A 40 47.73 -29.99 11.46
CA THR A 40 48.95 -30.36 10.68
C THR A 40 48.64 -30.89 9.29
N ASP A 41 47.48 -31.47 9.07
CA ASP A 41 47.11 -32.03 7.76
C ASP A 41 46.57 -30.95 6.79
N GLU A 42 46.01 -29.87 7.31
CA GLU A 42 45.55 -28.74 6.50
C GLU A 42 46.72 -27.83 6.02
N GLN A 43 47.75 -27.65 6.85
CA GLN A 43 48.96 -26.92 6.47
C GLN A 43 49.82 -27.70 5.46
N LEU A 44 49.84 -29.02 5.48
CA LEU A 44 50.50 -29.86 4.50
C LEU A 44 49.73 -29.85 3.15
N ARG A 45 48.44 -29.77 3.16
CA ARG A 45 47.60 -29.68 1.93
C ARG A 45 47.67 -28.31 1.26
N GLU A 46 47.90 -27.27 2.03
CA GLU A 46 48.07 -25.92 1.50
C GLU A 46 49.48 -25.70 0.88
N ALA A 47 50.51 -26.34 1.47
CA ALA A 47 51.89 -26.36 0.92
C ALA A 47 51.97 -27.13 -0.40
N ASP A 48 51.24 -28.23 -0.56
CA ASP A 48 51.19 -29.03 -1.79
C ASP A 48 50.35 -28.34 -2.91
N ARG A 49 49.26 -27.66 -2.57
CA ARG A 49 48.50 -26.84 -3.54
C ARG A 49 49.34 -25.69 -4.11
N ASN A 50 50.16 -25.06 -3.28
CA ASN A 50 51.06 -23.99 -3.72
C ASN A 50 52.25 -24.49 -4.55
N ARG A 51 52.70 -25.74 -4.37
CA ARG A 51 53.72 -26.36 -5.24
C ARG A 51 53.14 -26.78 -6.60
N LEU A 52 51.96 -27.36 -6.64
CA LEU A 52 51.28 -27.71 -7.89
C LEU A 52 50.88 -26.47 -8.70
N SER A 53 50.48 -25.37 -8.07
CA SER A 53 50.14 -24.13 -8.77
C SER A 53 51.38 -23.44 -9.38
N ARG A 54 52.58 -23.58 -8.77
CA ARG A 54 53.87 -23.09 -9.32
C ARG A 54 54.40 -23.97 -10.44
N LEU A 55 54.22 -25.28 -10.37
CA LEU A 55 54.58 -26.19 -11.46
C LEU A 55 53.63 -26.02 -12.67
N MET A 56 52.34 -25.81 -12.48
CA MET A 56 51.41 -25.54 -13.57
C MET A 56 51.67 -24.21 -14.26
N ARG A 57 52.14 -23.18 -13.55
CA ARG A 57 52.52 -21.91 -14.16
C ARG A 57 53.83 -22.00 -14.98
N TYR A 58 54.71 -22.93 -14.70
CA TYR A 58 55.94 -23.18 -15.50
C TYR A 58 55.67 -24.06 -16.72
N LEU A 59 54.70 -24.98 -16.67
CA LEU A 59 54.31 -25.79 -17.82
C LEU A 59 53.41 -25.03 -18.82
N TYR A 60 52.63 -24.02 -18.37
CA TYR A 60 51.86 -23.14 -19.27
C TYR A 60 52.73 -22.08 -19.99
N GLY A 61 53.95 -21.82 -19.52
CA GLY A 61 54.87 -20.89 -20.15
C GLY A 61 55.68 -21.48 -21.33
N LEU A 62 55.68 -22.79 -21.54
CA LEU A 62 56.50 -23.45 -22.58
C LEU A 62 55.69 -24.00 -23.77
N VAL A 63 54.38 -23.91 -23.77
CA VAL A 63 53.47 -24.36 -24.86
C VAL A 63 52.94 -23.19 -25.70
N PHE A 64 53.28 -21.94 -25.39
CA PHE A 64 52.73 -20.76 -26.06
C PHE A 64 53.61 -20.13 -27.14
N VAL A 65 54.51 -20.84 -27.73
CA VAL A 65 55.39 -20.32 -28.83
C VAL A 65 55.36 -21.18 -30.07
N ILE A 66 54.30 -21.83 -30.44
CA ILE A 66 54.06 -22.28 -31.83
C ILE A 66 52.55 -22.39 -32.03
N CYS A 67 51.96 -21.35 -32.54
CA CYS A 67 50.81 -21.27 -33.46
C CYS A 67 50.22 -19.84 -33.44
N VAL A 68 50.89 -18.91 -34.13
CA VAL A 68 50.24 -17.68 -34.54
C VAL A 68 49.63 -17.90 -35.91
N GLY A 69 48.35 -18.19 -35.89
CA GLY A 69 47.47 -18.04 -37.01
C GLY A 69 46.21 -17.31 -36.51
N PRO A 70 45.77 -16.24 -37.14
CA PRO A 70 44.57 -15.53 -36.72
C PRO A 70 43.32 -16.28 -37.20
N SER A 71 42.83 -17.19 -36.36
CA SER A 71 41.42 -17.64 -36.48
C SER A 71 40.70 -17.12 -35.27
N ALA A 72 40.23 -15.88 -35.37
CA ALA A 72 39.12 -15.41 -34.59
C ALA A 72 37.90 -16.25 -35.00
N CYS A 73 37.73 -17.41 -34.35
CA CYS A 73 36.42 -18.01 -34.25
C CYS A 73 35.61 -17.09 -33.34
N ALA A 74 35.08 -16.01 -33.91
CA ALA A 74 33.86 -15.44 -33.39
C ALA A 74 32.85 -16.60 -33.43
N SER A 75 32.53 -17.13 -32.28
CA SER A 75 31.31 -17.96 -32.14
C SER A 75 30.15 -17.11 -32.68
N LEU A 76 29.81 -17.35 -33.93
CA LEU A 76 28.60 -16.79 -34.53
C LEU A 76 27.45 -17.33 -33.67
N ALA A 77 26.98 -16.50 -32.76
CA ALA A 77 25.76 -16.81 -32.03
C ALA A 77 24.72 -17.22 -33.07
N ALA A 78 24.03 -18.33 -32.81
CA ALA A 78 23.01 -18.82 -33.71
C ALA A 78 22.03 -17.68 -34.03
N PRO A 79 21.68 -17.44 -35.29
CA PRO A 79 20.80 -16.35 -35.67
C PRO A 79 19.44 -16.52 -34.99
N ILE A 80 18.93 -15.43 -34.41
CA ILE A 80 17.58 -15.42 -33.84
C ILE A 80 16.59 -15.75 -34.96
N THR A 81 15.80 -16.80 -34.76
CA THR A 81 14.76 -17.26 -35.72
C THR A 81 13.39 -16.92 -35.12
N MET A 82 12.42 -16.71 -36.01
CA MET A 82 11.05 -16.33 -35.62
C MET A 82 10.05 -17.32 -36.13
N GLU A 83 9.09 -17.68 -35.29
CA GLU A 83 7.91 -18.48 -35.59
C GLU A 83 6.65 -17.66 -35.33
N ARG A 84 5.77 -17.58 -36.34
CA ARG A 84 4.49 -16.85 -36.18
C ARG A 84 3.51 -17.70 -35.37
N GLN A 85 2.81 -17.03 -34.45
CA GLN A 85 1.72 -17.61 -33.67
C GLN A 85 0.39 -16.90 -34.00
N PRO A 86 -0.75 -17.54 -33.74
CA PRO A 86 -2.08 -16.94 -34.00
C PRO A 86 -2.29 -15.63 -33.23
N ASP A 87 -1.65 -15.50 -32.09
CA ASP A 87 -1.73 -14.35 -31.16
C ASP A 87 -0.42 -13.56 -31.03
N GLY A 88 0.58 -13.80 -31.91
CA GLY A 88 1.85 -13.08 -31.82
C GLY A 88 3.01 -13.77 -32.53
N MET A 89 4.16 -13.87 -31.85
CA MET A 89 5.35 -14.57 -32.36
C MET A 89 6.21 -15.14 -31.25
N ILE A 90 6.93 -16.22 -31.56
CA ILE A 90 8.00 -16.77 -30.72
C ILE A 90 9.33 -16.58 -31.45
N LEU A 91 10.34 -16.14 -30.71
CA LEU A 91 11.70 -15.96 -31.17
C LEU A 91 12.61 -16.91 -30.40
N ARG A 92 13.38 -17.72 -31.13
CA ARG A 92 14.40 -18.59 -30.53
C ARG A 92 15.69 -17.79 -30.38
N LEU A 93 16.05 -17.53 -29.14
CA LEU A 93 17.25 -16.83 -28.72
C LEU A 93 18.37 -17.85 -28.47
N PRO A 94 19.64 -17.45 -28.42
CA PRO A 94 20.74 -18.31 -28.00
C PRO A 94 20.56 -18.88 -26.58
N SER A 95 19.78 -18.21 -25.72
CA SER A 95 19.55 -18.54 -24.31
C SER A 95 18.07 -18.76 -23.98
N GLY A 96 17.32 -19.45 -24.85
CA GLY A 96 15.89 -19.74 -24.61
C GLY A 96 14.96 -19.14 -25.65
N GLU A 97 13.70 -19.01 -25.30
CA GLU A 97 12.65 -18.48 -26.19
C GLU A 97 12.07 -17.19 -25.63
N LEU A 98 11.76 -16.24 -26.53
CA LEU A 98 11.02 -15.01 -26.28
C LEU A 98 9.68 -15.10 -27.01
N ARG A 99 8.59 -15.03 -26.29
CA ARG A 99 7.24 -14.93 -26.85
C ARG A 99 6.73 -13.49 -26.73
N LEU A 100 6.19 -12.95 -27.82
CA LEU A 100 5.37 -11.74 -27.82
C LEU A 100 3.94 -12.13 -28.12
N GLN A 101 3.05 -11.91 -27.16
CA GLN A 101 1.62 -12.19 -27.26
C GLN A 101 0.83 -10.90 -27.32
N VAL A 102 0.02 -10.71 -28.35
CA VAL A 102 -0.93 -9.59 -28.48
C VAL A 102 -2.18 -9.90 -27.68
N ILE A 103 -2.40 -9.14 -26.60
CA ILE A 103 -3.61 -9.25 -25.78
C ILE A 103 -4.70 -8.30 -26.32
N SER A 104 -4.32 -7.07 -26.62
CA SER A 104 -5.18 -6.07 -27.24
C SER A 104 -4.36 -5.14 -28.13
N ALA A 105 -4.99 -4.16 -28.77
CA ALA A 105 -4.26 -3.19 -29.59
C ALA A 105 -3.19 -2.42 -28.80
N GLY A 106 -3.43 -2.14 -27.51
CA GLY A 106 -2.51 -1.44 -26.64
C GLY A 106 -1.75 -2.34 -25.66
N ILE A 107 -1.91 -3.67 -25.70
CA ILE A 107 -1.30 -4.57 -24.72
C ILE A 107 -0.56 -5.70 -25.39
N VAL A 108 0.73 -5.82 -25.10
CA VAL A 108 1.58 -6.93 -25.53
C VAL A 108 2.26 -7.55 -24.31
N ARG A 109 2.09 -8.84 -24.11
CA ARG A 109 2.78 -9.64 -23.11
C ARG A 109 4.11 -10.12 -23.67
N VAL A 110 5.16 -10.03 -22.87
CA VAL A 110 6.51 -10.48 -23.16
C VAL A 110 6.88 -11.57 -22.17
N GLU A 111 7.11 -12.75 -22.68
CA GLU A 111 7.48 -13.93 -21.90
C GLU A 111 8.83 -14.45 -22.38
N ILE A 112 9.72 -14.80 -21.46
CA ILE A 112 11.06 -15.28 -21.77
C ILE A 112 11.40 -16.43 -20.83
N SER A 113 11.72 -17.60 -21.41
CA SER A 113 12.08 -18.76 -20.62
C SER A 113 12.97 -19.72 -21.42
N ASN A 114 13.69 -20.56 -20.68
CA ASN A 114 14.42 -21.71 -21.20
C ASN A 114 13.54 -22.97 -21.34
N SER A 115 12.29 -22.91 -20.83
CA SER A 115 11.30 -24.00 -20.87
C SER A 115 10.04 -23.59 -21.63
N PRO A 116 9.63 -24.35 -22.65
CA PRO A 116 8.37 -24.10 -23.36
C PRO A 116 7.12 -24.19 -22.48
N GLU A 117 7.16 -24.99 -21.41
CA GLU A 117 6.05 -25.16 -20.46
C GLU A 117 5.72 -23.84 -19.71
N PHE A 118 6.67 -22.92 -19.62
CA PHE A 118 6.48 -21.62 -19.01
C PHE A 118 5.37 -20.80 -19.68
N PHE A 119 5.25 -20.86 -21.00
CA PHE A 119 4.30 -20.08 -21.79
C PHE A 119 2.84 -20.51 -21.62
N GLY A 120 2.57 -21.60 -20.95
CA GLY A 120 1.21 -22.09 -20.66
C GLY A 120 0.80 -21.95 -19.21
N ARG A 121 1.63 -21.34 -18.36
CA ARG A 121 1.34 -21.22 -16.94
C ARG A 121 0.15 -20.31 -16.66
N THR A 122 -0.61 -20.66 -15.64
CA THR A 122 -1.64 -19.78 -15.05
C THR A 122 -1.01 -18.88 -14.00
N SER A 123 -1.51 -17.67 -13.90
CA SER A 123 -1.11 -16.70 -12.87
C SER A 123 -2.30 -16.39 -11.96
N ILE A 124 -2.03 -16.16 -10.67
CA ILE A 124 -3.09 -15.84 -9.70
C ILE A 124 -3.61 -14.42 -9.85
N ASP A 125 -2.81 -13.50 -10.37
CA ASP A 125 -3.15 -12.09 -10.54
C ASP A 125 -3.93 -11.80 -11.83
N ARG A 126 -3.89 -12.71 -12.81
CA ARG A 126 -4.57 -12.54 -14.10
C ARG A 126 -5.93 -13.20 -14.15
N VAL A 127 -6.79 -12.65 -14.97
CA VAL A 127 -8.05 -13.28 -15.34
C VAL A 127 -7.91 -13.99 -16.68
N ALA A 128 -8.67 -15.07 -16.85
CA ALA A 128 -8.74 -15.74 -18.14
C ALA A 128 -9.37 -14.81 -19.19
N LEU A 129 -8.62 -14.49 -20.21
CA LEU A 129 -9.11 -13.69 -21.34
C LEU A 129 -9.57 -14.62 -22.47
N PRO A 130 -10.62 -14.26 -23.20
CA PRO A 130 -10.97 -14.98 -24.41
C PRO A 130 -9.81 -14.89 -25.42
N PRO A 131 -9.62 -15.91 -26.28
CA PRO A 131 -8.58 -15.86 -27.31
C PRO A 131 -8.65 -14.55 -28.08
N GLY A 132 -7.50 -13.84 -28.15
CA GLY A 132 -7.43 -12.52 -28.77
C GLY A 132 -7.76 -12.58 -30.26
N THR A 133 -8.65 -11.71 -30.70
CA THR A 133 -8.97 -11.46 -32.11
C THR A 133 -8.37 -10.16 -32.62
N THR A 134 -7.48 -9.55 -31.83
CA THR A 134 -6.85 -8.26 -32.17
C THR A 134 -5.99 -8.39 -33.42
N PRO A 135 -6.27 -7.66 -34.49
CA PRO A 135 -5.45 -7.70 -35.70
C PRO A 135 -4.05 -7.16 -35.44
N PHE A 136 -3.06 -7.84 -35.97
CA PHE A 136 -1.66 -7.40 -35.94
C PHE A 136 -0.94 -7.84 -37.22
N THR A 137 0.20 -7.23 -37.48
CA THR A 137 1.10 -7.58 -38.56
C THR A 137 2.49 -7.88 -38.05
N ILE A 138 3.20 -8.78 -38.72
CA ILE A 138 4.61 -9.07 -38.45
C ILE A 138 5.41 -8.78 -39.71
N SER A 139 6.47 -8.01 -39.58
CA SER A 139 7.42 -7.73 -40.63
C SER A 139 8.86 -7.97 -40.15
N GLU A 140 9.74 -8.27 -41.10
CA GLU A 140 11.14 -8.56 -40.85
C GLU A 140 12.05 -7.65 -41.64
N SER A 141 13.16 -7.29 -41.04
CA SER A 141 14.29 -6.62 -41.69
C SER A 141 15.61 -7.30 -41.30
N PRO A 142 16.73 -6.99 -41.90
CA PRO A 142 18.01 -7.51 -41.47
C PRO A 142 18.36 -7.21 -40.00
N ALA A 143 17.87 -6.10 -39.47
CA ALA A 143 18.19 -5.64 -38.10
C ALA A 143 17.16 -6.03 -37.05
N ARG A 144 15.89 -6.25 -37.41
CA ARG A 144 14.84 -6.41 -36.42
C ARG A 144 13.63 -7.18 -36.92
N PHE A 145 12.90 -7.79 -35.98
CA PHE A 145 11.52 -8.22 -36.15
C PHE A 145 10.59 -7.12 -35.62
N THR A 146 9.47 -6.91 -36.30
CA THR A 146 8.48 -5.91 -35.89
C THR A 146 7.09 -6.52 -35.86
N LEU A 147 6.42 -6.45 -34.70
CA LEU A 147 5.02 -6.74 -34.51
C LEU A 147 4.29 -5.41 -34.37
N ALA A 148 3.22 -5.18 -35.16
CA ALA A 148 2.49 -3.93 -35.11
C ALA A 148 0.97 -4.21 -35.01
N THR A 149 0.33 -3.54 -34.05
CA THR A 149 -1.11 -3.38 -33.90
C THR A 149 -1.57 -2.02 -34.41
N THR A 150 -2.83 -1.66 -34.20
CA THR A 150 -3.33 -0.31 -34.50
C THR A 150 -2.79 0.76 -33.55
N GLU A 151 -2.29 0.40 -32.36
CA GLU A 151 -1.84 1.34 -31.33
C GLU A 151 -0.35 1.23 -31.03
N LEU A 152 0.24 0.03 -31.16
CA LEU A 152 1.60 -0.27 -30.77
C LEU A 152 2.45 -0.79 -31.92
N ARG A 153 3.73 -0.47 -31.87
CA ARG A 153 4.80 -1.08 -32.66
C ARG A 153 5.83 -1.66 -31.70
N VAL A 154 5.96 -2.97 -31.67
CA VAL A 154 6.93 -3.72 -30.85
C VAL A 154 8.03 -4.25 -31.76
N THR A 155 9.28 -3.92 -31.45
CA THR A 155 10.43 -4.36 -32.24
C THR A 155 11.36 -5.21 -31.39
N VAL A 156 11.92 -6.26 -31.98
CA VAL A 156 12.96 -7.08 -31.37
C VAL A 156 14.22 -6.98 -32.21
N ASP A 157 15.31 -6.56 -31.59
CA ASP A 157 16.62 -6.45 -32.22
C ASP A 157 17.20 -7.85 -32.53
N ARG A 158 17.63 -8.10 -33.76
CA ARG A 158 18.12 -9.42 -34.18
C ARG A 158 19.47 -9.80 -33.61
N GLY A 159 20.26 -8.82 -33.16
CA GLY A 159 21.58 -9.08 -32.59
C GLY A 159 21.55 -9.37 -31.10
N THR A 160 20.63 -8.71 -30.39
CA THR A 160 20.58 -8.73 -28.94
C THR A 160 19.34 -9.38 -28.34
N GLY A 161 18.26 -9.52 -29.12
CA GLY A 161 16.96 -9.97 -28.63
C GLY A 161 16.24 -8.92 -27.78
N ALA A 162 16.76 -7.68 -27.66
CA ALA A 162 16.12 -6.64 -26.86
C ALA A 162 14.81 -6.16 -27.47
N VAL A 163 13.79 -5.98 -26.63
CA VAL A 163 12.44 -5.53 -27.03
C VAL A 163 12.35 -4.03 -26.84
N SER A 164 11.70 -3.36 -27.82
CA SER A 164 11.39 -1.93 -27.74
C SER A 164 9.97 -1.66 -28.18
N PHE A 165 9.35 -0.71 -27.52
CA PHE A 165 7.96 -0.32 -27.72
C PHE A 165 7.90 1.12 -28.25
N ALA A 166 7.03 1.33 -29.22
CA ALA A 166 6.68 2.65 -29.73
C ALA A 166 5.17 2.68 -30.00
N ASP A 167 4.59 3.88 -30.02
CA ASP A 167 3.22 4.04 -30.46
C ASP A 167 3.08 3.80 -31.99
N SER A 168 1.84 3.80 -32.50
CA SER A 168 1.58 3.62 -33.92
C SER A 168 2.20 4.70 -34.81
N ALA A 169 2.45 5.89 -34.29
CA ALA A 169 3.14 6.98 -34.97
C ALA A 169 4.67 6.82 -34.96
N GLY A 170 5.20 5.84 -34.22
CA GLY A 170 6.62 5.56 -34.08
C GLY A 170 7.33 6.37 -33.00
N ARG A 171 6.62 7.04 -32.11
CA ARG A 171 7.23 7.69 -30.93
C ARG A 171 7.71 6.62 -29.97
N PRO A 172 8.99 6.64 -29.53
CA PRO A 172 9.50 5.69 -28.56
C PRO A 172 8.75 5.81 -27.21
N LEU A 173 8.38 4.68 -26.63
CA LEU A 173 7.74 4.58 -25.33
C LEU A 173 8.67 3.95 -24.29
N LEU A 174 9.26 2.79 -24.61
CA LEU A 174 10.13 2.04 -23.71
C LEU A 174 11.09 1.17 -24.53
N SER A 175 12.29 0.92 -24.00
CA SER A 175 13.23 -0.03 -24.59
C SER A 175 13.94 -0.80 -23.50
N GLU A 176 14.07 -2.11 -23.66
CA GLU A 176 14.96 -2.91 -22.85
C GLU A 176 16.42 -2.50 -23.06
N VAL A 177 17.23 -2.61 -22.00
CA VAL A 177 18.68 -2.46 -22.09
C VAL A 177 19.25 -3.74 -22.70
N PRO A 178 19.96 -3.68 -23.84
CA PRO A 178 20.53 -4.88 -24.45
C PRO A 178 21.46 -5.64 -23.51
N GLY A 179 21.24 -6.97 -23.37
CA GLY A 179 22.06 -7.82 -22.52
C GLY A 179 21.79 -7.72 -21.02
N SER A 180 20.78 -6.96 -20.58
CA SER A 180 20.41 -6.80 -19.16
C SER A 180 19.49 -7.88 -18.62
N ARG A 181 18.95 -8.69 -19.50
CA ARG A 181 18.07 -9.81 -19.15
C ARG A 181 18.88 -10.94 -18.56
N THR A 182 18.53 -11.37 -17.34
CA THR A 182 19.15 -12.54 -16.71
C THR A 182 18.12 -13.56 -16.24
N LEU A 183 18.48 -14.83 -16.33
CA LEU A 183 17.87 -15.98 -15.69
C LEU A 183 19.00 -16.74 -15.02
N ASP A 184 19.37 -16.31 -13.82
CA ASP A 184 20.51 -16.85 -13.08
C ASP A 184 20.05 -18.07 -12.27
N PRO A 185 20.54 -19.30 -12.58
CA PRO A 185 20.14 -20.51 -11.86
C PRO A 185 20.31 -20.37 -10.35
N ALA A 186 19.28 -20.71 -9.60
CA ALA A 186 19.23 -20.61 -8.15
C ALA A 186 18.54 -21.81 -7.52
N GLN A 187 18.80 -22.04 -6.24
CA GLN A 187 18.04 -22.95 -5.41
C GLN A 187 17.50 -22.19 -4.21
N VAL A 188 16.19 -22.03 -4.13
CA VAL A 188 15.50 -21.26 -3.07
C VAL A 188 14.53 -22.18 -2.34
N GLN A 189 14.68 -22.33 -1.03
CA GLN A 189 13.89 -23.26 -0.20
C GLN A 189 13.79 -24.69 -0.75
N GLY A 190 14.89 -25.17 -1.38
CA GLY A 190 14.96 -26.50 -1.99
C GLY A 190 14.39 -26.60 -3.42
N GLU A 191 13.77 -25.54 -3.92
CA GLU A 191 13.27 -25.44 -5.27
C GLU A 191 14.36 -25.00 -6.25
N ASN A 192 14.52 -25.72 -7.38
CA ASN A 192 15.38 -25.28 -8.48
C ASN A 192 14.62 -24.23 -9.30
N THR A 193 15.16 -23.05 -9.40
CA THR A 193 14.54 -21.87 -10.00
C THR A 193 15.57 -20.95 -10.62
N PHE A 194 15.20 -19.74 -10.98
CA PHE A 194 16.10 -18.68 -11.39
C PHE A 194 15.88 -17.42 -10.57
N HIS A 195 16.96 -16.69 -10.30
CA HIS A 195 16.84 -15.24 -10.08
C HIS A 195 16.65 -14.59 -11.44
N ILE A 196 15.62 -13.79 -11.57
CA ILE A 196 15.26 -13.19 -12.85
C ILE A 196 15.41 -11.67 -12.79
N GLN A 197 15.89 -11.06 -13.86
CA GLN A 197 16.05 -9.60 -13.97
C GLN A 197 15.76 -9.11 -15.38
N GLN A 198 15.14 -7.94 -15.46
CA GLN A 198 15.02 -7.14 -16.68
C GLN A 198 15.32 -5.67 -16.35
N LYS A 199 16.08 -4.98 -17.24
CA LYS A 199 16.28 -3.54 -17.19
C LYS A 199 15.69 -2.85 -18.41
N TRP A 200 15.21 -1.66 -18.20
CA TRP A 200 14.72 -0.75 -19.24
C TRP A 200 15.46 0.56 -19.18
N LYS A 201 15.74 1.14 -20.36
CA LYS A 201 16.38 2.42 -20.46
C LYS A 201 15.50 3.50 -19.88
N SER A 202 16.06 4.25 -18.95
CA SER A 202 15.43 5.46 -18.45
C SER A 202 15.28 6.50 -19.56
N GLN A 203 14.25 7.29 -19.47
CA GLN A 203 13.98 8.37 -20.40
C GLN A 203 14.02 9.72 -19.68
N GLU A 204 14.60 10.72 -20.35
CA GLU A 204 14.58 12.09 -19.85
C GLU A 204 13.15 12.60 -19.68
N ALA A 205 12.93 13.38 -18.64
CA ALA A 205 11.64 13.98 -18.28
C ALA A 205 10.49 12.95 -18.06
N GLU A 206 10.84 11.71 -17.74
CA GLU A 206 9.89 10.68 -17.32
C GLU A 206 9.80 10.62 -15.80
N SER A 207 8.58 10.46 -15.29
CA SER A 207 8.27 10.13 -13.91
C SER A 207 7.65 8.73 -13.87
N LEU A 208 7.93 7.98 -12.81
CA LEU A 208 7.45 6.61 -12.62
C LEU A 208 6.62 6.52 -11.33
N TYR A 209 5.54 5.77 -11.38
CA TYR A 209 4.54 5.65 -10.33
C TYR A 209 4.14 4.20 -10.11
N GLY A 210 3.38 3.97 -9.06
CA GLY A 210 2.76 2.66 -8.83
C GLY A 210 3.57 1.78 -7.90
N LEU A 211 3.62 0.48 -8.19
CA LEU A 211 4.19 -0.58 -7.36
C LEU A 211 3.48 -0.78 -6.01
N GLY A 212 2.32 -0.14 -5.82
CA GLY A 212 1.49 -0.29 -4.63
C GLY A 212 1.51 0.91 -3.69
N GLN A 213 1.26 0.66 -2.42
CA GLN A 213 1.28 1.64 -1.35
C GLN A 213 2.61 1.58 -0.62
N MET A 214 3.36 2.69 -0.62
CA MET A 214 4.65 2.81 0.06
C MET A 214 4.66 4.03 0.98
N GLN A 215 5.30 3.91 2.15
CA GLN A 215 5.41 5.01 3.13
C GLN A 215 6.62 5.96 2.85
N LEU A 216 6.99 6.14 1.58
CA LEU A 216 8.14 6.95 1.17
C LEU A 216 7.90 8.46 1.27
N GLY A 217 6.64 8.90 1.21
CA GLY A 217 6.32 10.32 1.18
C GLY A 217 6.43 10.97 -0.22
N VAL A 218 6.57 10.17 -1.27
CA VAL A 218 6.65 10.62 -2.68
C VAL A 218 5.70 9.81 -3.57
N VAL A 219 5.19 10.43 -4.61
CA VAL A 219 4.37 9.80 -5.65
C VAL A 219 5.24 9.32 -6.81
N ASP A 220 6.20 10.15 -7.26
CA ASP A 220 7.19 9.80 -8.27
C ASP A 220 8.30 8.95 -7.64
N ILE A 221 8.31 7.66 -7.98
CA ILE A 221 9.26 6.68 -7.44
C ILE A 221 10.50 6.50 -8.33
N LYS A 222 10.66 7.28 -9.40
CA LYS A 222 11.83 7.19 -10.27
C LYS A 222 13.11 7.48 -9.49
N GLY A 223 14.06 6.54 -9.57
CA GLY A 223 15.34 6.63 -8.86
C GLY A 223 15.28 6.31 -7.38
N TYR A 224 14.18 5.76 -6.87
CA TYR A 224 14.10 5.11 -5.57
C TYR A 224 14.30 3.59 -5.72
N ASP A 225 14.78 2.96 -4.66
CA ASP A 225 14.95 1.50 -4.61
C ASP A 225 13.91 0.91 -3.67
N LEU A 226 13.09 0.01 -4.22
CA LEU A 226 12.00 -0.60 -3.47
C LEU A 226 12.22 -2.10 -3.31
N ASP A 227 12.05 -2.56 -2.08
CA ASP A 227 11.98 -3.96 -1.73
C ASP A 227 10.48 -4.35 -1.68
N LEU A 228 10.02 -5.04 -2.72
CA LEU A 228 8.60 -5.36 -2.93
C LEU A 228 8.25 -6.67 -2.24
N TRP A 229 7.79 -6.56 -1.00
CA TRP A 229 7.18 -7.65 -0.23
C TRP A 229 6.11 -7.10 0.71
N GLN A 230 5.07 -7.90 0.95
CA GLN A 230 3.94 -7.50 1.78
C GLN A 230 4.37 -7.45 3.25
N HIS A 231 4.16 -6.33 3.90
CA HIS A 231 4.29 -6.17 5.35
C HIS A 231 3.43 -5.02 5.83
N ASN A 232 3.20 -4.95 7.13
CA ASN A 232 2.38 -3.88 7.71
C ASN A 232 2.83 -2.49 7.21
N THR A 233 1.90 -1.65 6.81
CA THR A 233 2.02 -0.33 6.18
C THR A 233 2.44 -0.30 4.70
N ASN A 234 2.86 -1.41 4.11
CA ASN A 234 3.16 -1.51 2.68
C ASN A 234 2.24 -2.51 1.98
N VAL A 235 1.73 -2.12 0.82
CA VAL A 235 0.97 -3.00 -0.08
C VAL A 235 1.70 -3.05 -1.41
N VAL A 236 2.03 -4.25 -1.87
CA VAL A 236 2.78 -4.45 -3.12
C VAL A 236 1.83 -4.83 -4.25
N VAL A 237 1.85 -4.05 -5.32
CA VAL A 237 1.22 -4.38 -6.60
C VAL A 237 2.28 -4.22 -7.69
N PRO A 238 2.77 -5.27 -8.34
CA PRO A 238 3.88 -5.19 -9.27
C PRO A 238 3.47 -4.56 -10.63
N PHE A 239 2.84 -3.39 -10.55
CA PHE A 239 2.38 -2.60 -11.69
C PHE A 239 3.01 -1.20 -11.65
N LEU A 240 3.97 -1.00 -12.54
CA LEU A 240 4.67 0.27 -12.76
C LEU A 240 3.92 1.10 -13.81
N VAL A 241 3.75 2.40 -13.56
CA VAL A 241 3.06 3.34 -14.46
C VAL A 241 3.99 4.51 -14.79
N SER A 242 4.06 4.87 -16.06
CA SER A 242 4.88 5.98 -16.56
C SER A 242 4.04 7.20 -16.95
N SER A 243 4.58 8.39 -16.67
CA SER A 243 4.05 9.66 -17.20
C SER A 243 4.01 9.75 -18.73
N LYS A 244 4.66 8.80 -19.42
CA LYS A 244 4.64 8.68 -20.89
C LYS A 244 3.40 7.93 -21.42
N GLY A 245 2.48 7.50 -20.55
CA GLY A 245 1.26 6.80 -20.92
C GLY A 245 1.46 5.31 -21.20
N TYR A 246 2.31 4.65 -20.44
CA TYR A 246 2.42 3.20 -20.44
C TYR A 246 2.53 2.64 -19.02
N GLY A 247 2.27 1.34 -18.88
CA GLY A 247 2.52 0.58 -17.66
C GLY A 247 3.20 -0.74 -17.94
N ILE A 248 3.83 -1.30 -16.92
CA ILE A 248 4.43 -2.63 -16.92
C ILE A 248 3.80 -3.42 -15.77
N LEU A 249 3.05 -4.48 -16.09
CA LEU A 249 2.63 -5.46 -15.10
C LEU A 249 3.66 -6.59 -15.10
N TRP A 250 4.40 -6.72 -13.99
CA TRP A 250 5.41 -7.74 -13.76
C TRP A 250 4.76 -8.93 -13.05
N ASP A 251 4.61 -10.05 -13.76
CA ASP A 251 3.90 -11.23 -13.27
C ASP A 251 4.83 -12.12 -12.44
N ASN A 252 5.01 -11.73 -11.18
CA ASN A 252 5.83 -12.47 -10.23
C ASN A 252 5.37 -12.21 -8.78
N THR A 253 5.15 -13.27 -8.01
CA THR A 253 4.67 -13.25 -6.63
C THR A 253 5.78 -13.33 -5.57
N SER A 254 7.03 -13.59 -5.98
CA SER A 254 8.15 -13.66 -5.05
C SER A 254 8.65 -12.28 -4.62
N PHE A 255 9.60 -12.26 -3.69
CA PHE A 255 10.33 -11.04 -3.36
C PHE A 255 10.92 -10.43 -4.62
N THR A 256 10.59 -9.15 -4.85
CA THR A 256 11.03 -8.41 -6.03
C THR A 256 11.70 -7.11 -5.61
N ARG A 257 12.75 -6.72 -6.31
CA ARG A 257 13.43 -5.44 -6.12
C ARG A 257 13.25 -4.57 -7.36
N PHE A 258 12.89 -3.32 -7.11
CA PHE A 258 12.80 -2.27 -8.13
C PHE A 258 13.93 -1.25 -7.92
N GLY A 259 14.51 -0.75 -9.00
CA GLY A 259 15.50 0.34 -8.97
C GLY A 259 16.94 -0.14 -9.13
N ASP A 260 17.89 0.53 -8.50
CA ASP A 260 19.31 0.19 -8.53
C ASP A 260 19.60 -0.96 -7.56
N LEU A 261 19.99 -2.10 -8.10
CA LEU A 261 20.27 -3.32 -7.32
C LEU A 261 21.60 -3.30 -6.55
N ARG A 262 22.43 -2.28 -6.71
CA ARG A 262 23.64 -2.14 -5.90
C ARG A 262 23.28 -2.12 -4.40
N PRO A 263 24.09 -2.66 -3.51
CA PRO A 263 23.79 -2.60 -2.08
C PRO A 263 23.95 -1.16 -1.58
N PHE A 264 23.14 -0.80 -0.59
CA PHE A 264 23.42 0.34 0.28
C PHE A 264 24.64 -0.01 1.15
N THR A 265 25.52 0.92 1.37
CA THR A 265 26.75 0.72 2.15
C THR A 265 26.87 1.78 3.24
N ALA A 266 27.62 1.46 4.30
CA ALA A 266 28.00 2.45 5.28
C ALA A 266 28.75 3.62 4.58
N ILE A 267 28.56 4.83 5.08
CA ILE A 267 29.31 6.00 4.59
C ILE A 267 30.79 5.81 4.97
N PRO A 268 31.73 5.84 4.03
CA PRO A 268 33.15 5.62 4.34
C PRO A 268 33.68 6.64 5.36
N ALA A 269 34.51 6.20 6.29
CA ALA A 269 35.12 7.08 7.28
C ALA A 269 35.86 8.27 6.65
N ALA A 270 36.47 8.04 5.47
CA ALA A 270 37.19 9.09 4.72
C ALA A 270 36.26 10.24 4.25
N ASP A 271 34.98 9.97 4.08
CA ASP A 271 34.00 10.93 3.62
C ASP A 271 33.23 11.63 4.77
N LEU A 272 33.56 11.24 6.03
CA LEU A 272 32.97 11.79 7.25
C LEU A 272 33.97 12.67 8.01
N TYR A 273 33.43 13.76 8.56
CA TYR A 273 34.19 14.72 9.37
C TYR A 273 33.41 15.00 10.66
N ASP A 274 34.13 15.03 11.79
CA ASP A 274 33.52 15.35 13.09
C ASP A 274 33.13 16.84 13.21
N ALA A 275 32.53 17.20 14.32
CA ALA A 275 32.12 18.58 14.60
C ALA A 275 33.28 19.60 14.64
N SER A 276 34.54 19.12 14.82
CA SER A 276 35.75 19.95 14.75
C SER A 276 36.30 20.08 13.32
N GLY A 277 35.80 19.30 12.37
CA GLY A 277 36.28 19.23 10.99
C GLY A 277 37.36 18.20 10.76
N THR A 278 37.67 17.32 11.74
CA THR A 278 38.65 16.22 11.62
C THR A 278 38.02 15.05 10.86
N ALA A 279 38.72 14.51 9.87
CA ALA A 279 38.25 13.35 9.09
C ALA A 279 38.24 12.06 9.93
N GLY A 280 37.42 11.08 9.55
CA GLY A 280 37.38 9.74 10.13
C GLY A 280 36.08 9.37 10.84
N GLY A 281 35.09 10.23 10.83
CA GLY A 281 33.78 9.94 11.43
C GLY A 281 33.03 11.19 11.90
N LEU A 282 31.80 11.03 12.34
CA LEU A 282 31.01 12.08 12.97
C LEU A 282 31.27 12.12 14.49
N THR A 283 30.99 13.23 15.12
CA THR A 283 30.92 13.34 16.60
C THR A 283 29.59 12.75 17.07
N VAL A 284 29.61 11.72 17.90
CA VAL A 284 28.43 11.17 18.57
C VAL A 284 28.47 11.46 20.07
N ALA A 285 27.33 11.88 20.61
CA ALA A 285 27.14 12.08 22.05
C ALA A 285 25.68 11.84 22.47
N PRO A 286 25.45 11.37 23.70
CA PRO A 286 24.13 11.43 24.31
C PRO A 286 23.66 12.88 24.46
N THR A 287 22.40 13.13 24.14
CA THR A 287 21.83 14.49 24.21
C THR A 287 21.68 15.02 25.64
N ASP A 288 21.70 14.12 26.62
CA ASP A 288 21.65 14.42 28.06
C ASP A 288 23.04 14.77 28.68
N GLY A 289 24.10 14.71 27.90
CA GLY A 289 25.48 14.96 28.35
C GLY A 289 26.03 13.90 29.29
N SER A 290 25.41 12.73 29.39
CA SER A 290 25.81 11.64 30.31
C SER A 290 27.16 11.01 29.99
N GLU A 291 27.63 11.17 28.75
CA GLU A 291 28.94 10.70 28.27
C GLU A 291 29.63 11.77 27.41
N PRO A 292 30.98 11.79 27.42
CA PRO A 292 31.71 12.74 26.56
C PRO A 292 31.52 12.41 25.08
N PRO A 293 31.53 13.41 24.19
CA PRO A 293 31.50 13.20 22.76
C PRO A 293 32.67 12.32 22.28
N ARG A 294 32.41 11.44 21.31
CA ARG A 294 33.41 10.62 20.66
C ARG A 294 33.27 10.67 19.15
N GLN A 295 34.36 10.49 18.42
CA GLN A 295 34.32 10.33 16.96
C GLN A 295 33.93 8.89 16.58
N THR A 296 33.07 8.71 15.58
CA THR A 296 32.70 7.40 15.03
C THR A 296 32.35 7.49 13.56
N ALA A 297 32.78 6.52 12.78
CA ALA A 297 32.30 6.29 11.43
C ALA A 297 31.08 5.33 11.42
N ASP A 298 30.78 4.71 12.56
CA ASP A 298 29.65 3.81 12.69
C ASP A 298 28.39 4.65 12.99
N LEU A 299 27.48 4.66 12.03
CA LEU A 299 26.19 5.34 12.09
C LEU A 299 25.06 4.33 12.35
N SER A 300 25.33 3.38 13.24
CA SER A 300 24.39 2.30 13.56
C SER A 300 24.19 2.15 15.08
N ILE A 301 23.04 1.56 15.42
CA ILE A 301 22.71 1.04 16.76
C ILE A 301 22.25 -0.40 16.54
N HIS A 302 22.96 -1.36 17.12
CA HIS A 302 22.59 -2.76 17.13
C HIS A 302 22.56 -3.26 18.57
N LEU A 303 21.40 -3.21 19.20
CA LEU A 303 21.17 -3.80 20.51
C LEU A 303 20.58 -5.21 20.31
N ARG A 304 21.44 -6.19 20.10
CA ARG A 304 21.00 -7.57 20.22
C ARG A 304 20.81 -7.86 21.70
N PRO A 305 19.65 -8.37 22.14
CA PRO A 305 19.51 -8.89 23.48
C PRO A 305 20.59 -9.98 23.68
N SER A 306 21.29 -9.96 24.78
CA SER A 306 22.20 -11.04 25.15
C SER A 306 21.39 -12.33 25.34
N GLN A 307 22.01 -13.49 25.17
CA GLN A 307 21.34 -14.77 25.37
C GLN A 307 20.73 -14.88 26.79
N ALA A 308 21.37 -14.28 27.79
CA ALA A 308 20.84 -14.18 29.16
C ALA A 308 19.59 -13.31 29.27
N GLU A 309 19.47 -12.25 28.45
CA GLU A 309 18.26 -11.41 28.39
C GLU A 309 17.12 -12.09 27.64
N LEU A 310 17.41 -12.99 26.71
CA LEU A 310 16.43 -13.83 26.04
C LEU A 310 15.94 -14.99 26.92
N GLU A 311 16.84 -15.56 27.75
CA GLU A 311 16.55 -16.68 28.64
C GLU A 311 15.84 -16.26 29.95
N HIS A 312 16.04 -15.01 30.39
CA HIS A 312 15.49 -14.47 31.64
C HIS A 312 15.00 -13.02 31.51
N PRO A 313 13.97 -12.78 30.72
CA PRO A 313 13.44 -11.43 30.53
C PRO A 313 12.94 -10.79 31.84
N GLU A 314 12.49 -11.58 32.80
CA GLU A 314 12.00 -11.12 34.10
C GLU A 314 13.12 -10.68 35.07
N THR A 315 14.33 -11.19 34.91
CA THR A 315 15.47 -10.83 35.79
C THR A 315 16.31 -9.68 35.25
N THR A 316 16.20 -9.43 33.98
CA THR A 316 16.87 -8.32 33.28
C THR A 316 16.01 -7.06 33.19
N GLY A 317 14.93 -6.98 33.96
CA GLY A 317 13.97 -5.87 34.09
C GLY A 317 14.54 -4.45 34.30
N GLY A 318 15.78 -4.27 33.98
CA GLY A 318 16.33 -3.00 33.56
C GLY A 318 15.93 -2.72 32.13
N HIS A 319 14.85 -1.96 31.92
CA HIS A 319 14.85 -1.08 30.77
C HIS A 319 16.20 -0.36 30.80
N ARG A 320 17.19 -0.82 30.04
CA ARG A 320 18.35 0.00 29.76
C ARG A 320 17.78 1.29 29.21
N MET A 321 17.87 2.37 29.97
CA MET A 321 17.42 3.69 29.47
C MET A 321 18.19 3.89 28.18
N ARG A 322 17.50 3.70 27.08
CA ARG A 322 18.07 3.85 25.74
C ARG A 322 18.36 5.31 25.59
N LYS A 323 19.63 5.63 25.33
CA LYS A 323 20.08 7.02 25.29
C LYS A 323 19.67 7.64 23.96
N LYS A 324 19.12 8.84 24.03
CA LYS A 324 18.97 9.66 22.84
C LYS A 324 20.38 10.14 22.43
N LEU A 325 20.81 9.69 21.26
CA LEU A 325 22.11 10.04 20.67
C LEU A 325 21.95 11.11 19.59
N SER A 326 22.96 11.93 19.46
CA SER A 326 23.10 12.84 18.31
C SER A 326 24.47 12.64 17.67
N TRP A 327 24.46 12.43 16.35
CA TRP A 327 25.67 12.44 15.51
C TRP A 327 25.73 13.79 14.80
N THR A 328 26.85 14.46 14.85
CA THR A 328 27.05 15.78 14.25
C THR A 328 28.39 15.87 13.55
N GLY A 329 28.42 16.58 12.43
CA GLY A 329 29.62 16.77 11.64
C GLY A 329 29.31 17.13 10.20
N SER A 330 30.12 16.60 9.26
CA SER A 330 29.91 16.85 7.82
C SER A 330 30.18 15.62 6.97
N ILE A 331 29.54 15.57 5.81
CA ILE A 331 29.80 14.61 4.75
C ILE A 331 30.52 15.34 3.60
N LEU A 332 31.55 14.72 3.03
CA LEU A 332 32.25 15.16 1.82
C LEU A 332 31.99 14.16 0.69
N PRO A 333 31.05 14.43 -0.23
CA PRO A 333 30.74 13.53 -1.32
C PRO A 333 31.93 13.34 -2.26
N PRO A 334 32.30 12.10 -2.63
CA PRO A 334 33.40 11.84 -3.57
C PRO A 334 33.05 12.18 -5.02
N THR A 335 31.79 12.19 -5.40
CA THR A 335 31.30 12.47 -6.76
C THR A 335 30.11 13.40 -6.73
N THR A 336 29.89 14.17 -7.79
CA THR A 336 28.68 14.99 -7.95
C THR A 336 27.56 14.14 -8.52
N GLY A 337 26.35 14.27 -7.95
CA GLY A 337 25.14 13.60 -8.44
C GLY A 337 24.14 13.32 -7.33
N ASP A 338 23.13 12.52 -7.67
CA ASP A 338 22.03 12.16 -6.77
C ASP A 338 22.42 10.99 -5.89
N TYR A 339 22.62 11.27 -4.61
CA TYR A 339 22.83 10.27 -3.57
C TYR A 339 21.50 9.79 -3.02
N GLN A 340 21.44 8.50 -2.69
CA GLN A 340 20.34 7.95 -1.92
C GLN A 340 20.82 7.67 -0.50
N PHE A 341 20.03 8.08 0.49
CA PHE A 341 20.22 7.68 1.88
C PHE A 341 19.09 6.76 2.29
N ARG A 342 19.43 5.70 3.02
CA ARG A 342 18.47 4.74 3.56
C ARG A 342 18.68 4.58 5.05
N ALA A 343 17.63 4.72 5.83
CA ALA A 343 17.65 4.40 7.25
C ALA A 343 16.85 3.13 7.53
N TYR A 344 17.47 2.18 8.19
CA TYR A 344 16.78 1.08 8.84
C TYR A 344 16.58 1.41 10.31
N SER A 345 15.36 1.45 10.80
CA SER A 345 15.08 1.79 12.20
C SER A 345 13.78 1.14 12.66
N ASN A 346 13.78 0.52 13.83
CA ASN A 346 12.57 0.12 14.54
C ASN A 346 12.10 1.16 15.57
N GLY A 347 12.78 2.30 15.64
CA GLY A 347 12.43 3.48 16.41
C GLY A 347 12.45 4.73 15.54
N GLY A 348 12.56 5.89 16.16
CA GLY A 348 12.62 7.16 15.46
C GLY A 348 14.02 7.53 14.99
N ILE A 349 14.12 8.10 13.78
CA ILE A 349 15.32 8.76 13.27
C ILE A 349 14.95 10.08 12.60
N ARG A 350 15.78 11.11 12.82
CA ARG A 350 15.76 12.36 12.08
C ARG A 350 17.14 12.66 11.50
N VAL A 351 17.17 13.10 10.25
CA VAL A 351 18.42 13.48 9.57
C VAL A 351 18.28 14.88 8.98
N TRP A 352 19.24 15.73 9.29
CA TRP A 352 19.35 17.07 8.70
C TRP A 352 20.63 17.14 7.83
N LEU A 353 20.49 17.75 6.66
CA LEU A 353 21.61 18.11 5.78
C LEU A 353 21.55 19.62 5.55
N ASP A 354 22.68 20.32 5.77
CA ASP A 354 22.79 21.78 5.71
C ASP A 354 21.65 22.49 6.48
N GLY A 355 21.30 21.94 7.66
CA GLY A 355 20.25 22.45 8.53
C GLY A 355 18.82 22.16 8.09
N LYS A 356 18.62 21.59 6.88
CA LYS A 356 17.31 21.19 6.41
C LYS A 356 17.00 19.78 6.89
N LEU A 357 15.84 19.57 7.52
CA LEU A 357 15.32 18.25 7.85
C LEU A 357 15.01 17.51 6.54
N VAL A 358 15.72 16.42 6.26
CA VAL A 358 15.61 15.65 5.01
C VAL A 358 14.99 14.28 5.24
N MET A 359 15.08 13.75 6.46
CA MET A 359 14.42 12.52 6.86
C MET A 359 13.80 12.72 8.24
N ASP A 360 12.51 12.49 8.34
CA ASP A 360 11.75 12.50 9.59
C ASP A 360 10.95 11.21 9.72
N HIS A 361 11.58 10.21 10.30
CA HIS A 361 10.97 8.94 10.62
C HIS A 361 10.88 8.80 12.13
N TRP A 362 9.84 9.41 12.71
CA TRP A 362 9.65 9.39 14.16
C TRP A 362 8.62 8.33 14.51
N ARG A 363 9.08 7.09 14.68
CA ARG A 363 8.36 5.85 14.93
C ARG A 363 7.03 5.75 14.17
N GLN A 364 6.96 4.88 13.17
CA GLN A 364 5.77 4.75 12.35
C GLN A 364 5.08 3.39 12.45
N ASN A 365 5.77 2.34 12.94
CA ASN A 365 5.19 1.02 13.16
C ASN A 365 6.08 0.14 14.01
N TRP A 366 5.66 -1.10 14.23
CA TRP A 366 6.35 -2.13 14.99
C TRP A 366 7.57 -2.72 14.27
N LEU A 367 7.70 -2.48 12.99
CA LEU A 367 8.69 -3.08 12.11
C LEU A 367 9.89 -2.16 11.96
N THR A 368 11.04 -2.75 11.73
CA THR A 368 12.18 -2.04 11.20
C THR A 368 11.80 -1.50 9.83
N SER A 369 11.50 -0.24 9.76
CA SER A 369 11.12 0.39 8.51
C SER A 369 12.34 0.92 7.79
N ASN A 370 12.16 1.10 6.50
CA ASN A 370 13.12 1.44 5.49
C ASN A 370 12.73 2.80 4.93
N ASP A 371 13.24 3.87 5.53
CA ASP A 371 13.01 5.23 5.03
C ASP A 371 14.13 5.66 4.09
N GLN A 372 13.77 6.31 2.98
CA GLN A 372 14.72 6.69 1.93
C GLN A 372 14.53 8.14 1.52
N ILE A 373 15.65 8.78 1.15
CA ILE A 373 15.64 10.10 0.52
C ILE A 373 16.65 10.13 -0.63
N ARG A 374 16.35 10.96 -1.64
CA ARG A 374 17.33 11.37 -2.68
C ARG A 374 17.76 12.80 -2.45
N VAL A 375 19.06 13.02 -2.53
CA VAL A 375 19.63 14.36 -2.36
C VAL A 375 20.76 14.54 -3.38
N HIS A 376 20.71 15.65 -4.12
CA HIS A 376 21.80 16.04 -5.00
C HIS A 376 22.95 16.62 -4.18
N LEU A 377 24.13 16.03 -4.27
CA LEU A 377 25.36 16.49 -3.60
C LEU A 377 26.47 16.76 -4.63
N GLU A 378 27.29 17.78 -4.33
CA GLU A 378 28.40 18.21 -5.18
C GLU A 378 29.73 17.71 -4.62
N ALA A 379 30.56 17.09 -5.45
CA ALA A 379 31.88 16.63 -5.05
C ALA A 379 32.73 17.79 -4.51
N GLY A 380 33.47 17.50 -3.43
CA GLY A 380 34.38 18.47 -2.80
C GLY A 380 33.71 19.53 -1.94
N ARG A 381 32.35 19.56 -1.87
CA ARG A 381 31.61 20.40 -0.94
C ARG A 381 31.27 19.63 0.33
N LYS A 382 31.58 20.20 1.50
CA LYS A 382 31.14 19.62 2.78
C LYS A 382 29.70 20.03 3.06
N TYR A 383 28.87 19.06 3.39
CA TYR A 383 27.49 19.25 3.82
C TYR A 383 27.40 18.93 5.31
N SER A 384 26.93 19.88 6.09
CA SER A 384 26.70 19.60 7.50
C SER A 384 25.64 18.52 7.66
N ILE A 385 25.89 17.55 8.54
CA ILE A 385 24.94 16.50 8.88
C ILE A 385 24.68 16.46 10.37
N ARG A 386 23.42 16.29 10.74
CA ARG A 386 22.99 15.92 12.07
C ARG A 386 22.01 14.76 12.01
N ILE A 387 22.23 13.75 12.83
CA ILE A 387 21.36 12.58 12.97
C ILE A 387 20.93 12.51 14.42
N GLU A 388 19.67 12.29 14.69
CA GLU A 388 19.13 12.02 16.03
C GLU A 388 18.27 10.77 16.00
N ASN A 389 18.37 9.95 17.04
CA ASN A 389 17.47 8.83 17.24
C ASN A 389 16.42 9.14 18.31
N ASP A 390 15.27 8.50 18.21
CA ASP A 390 14.34 8.35 19.33
C ASP A 390 14.64 7.03 20.05
N PRO A 391 15.06 7.05 21.32
CA PRO A 391 15.44 5.83 22.03
C PRO A 391 14.25 4.97 22.43
N GLU A 392 13.02 5.42 22.27
CA GLU A 392 11.84 4.65 22.63
C GLU A 392 11.69 3.44 21.72
N GLN A 393 11.75 2.25 22.30
CA GLN A 393 11.61 0.95 21.64
C GLN A 393 12.62 0.70 20.50
N GLN A 394 13.74 1.42 20.47
CA GLN A 394 14.73 1.27 19.41
C GLN A 394 15.79 0.23 19.78
N ASP A 395 15.85 -0.84 18.99
CA ASP A 395 16.91 -1.86 19.07
C ASP A 395 17.87 -1.79 17.88
N THR A 396 17.40 -1.22 16.78
CA THR A 396 18.13 -1.13 15.52
C THR A 396 17.99 0.25 14.92
N LEU A 397 19.13 0.82 14.52
CA LEU A 397 19.23 1.98 13.64
C LEU A 397 20.47 1.77 12.76
N GLU A 398 20.35 2.04 11.48
CA GLU A 398 21.47 2.07 10.56
C GLU A 398 21.19 3.11 9.47
N LEU A 399 22.11 4.06 9.27
CA LEU A 399 22.06 5.00 8.15
C LEU A 399 23.09 4.62 7.12
N LEU A 400 22.61 4.26 5.95
CA LEU A 400 23.39 3.84 4.80
C LEU A 400 23.23 4.81 3.64
N TRP A 401 24.13 4.73 2.66
CA TRP A 401 24.00 5.49 1.44
C TRP A 401 24.33 4.70 0.19
N LYS A 402 23.95 5.24 -0.97
CA LYS A 402 24.45 4.92 -2.30
C LYS A 402 24.99 6.17 -2.96
N THR A 403 26.15 6.05 -3.58
CA THR A 403 26.67 7.06 -4.50
C THR A 403 25.85 7.10 -5.78
N PRO A 404 25.91 8.19 -6.56
CA PRO A 404 25.18 8.30 -7.82
C PRO A 404 25.33 7.06 -8.68
N ALA A 405 24.22 6.62 -9.29
CA ALA A 405 24.24 5.48 -10.19
C ALA A 405 25.02 5.83 -11.48
N PRO A 406 25.71 4.86 -12.08
CA PRO A 406 26.42 5.07 -13.36
C PRO A 406 25.43 5.27 -14.52
N ASP A 407 24.24 4.73 -14.40
CA ASP A 407 23.07 4.94 -15.26
C ASP A 407 21.84 5.10 -14.39
N ASP A 408 20.71 5.58 -14.94
CA ASP A 408 19.42 5.68 -14.28
C ASP A 408 18.41 4.68 -14.84
N ASP A 409 18.91 3.57 -15.39
CA ASP A 409 18.09 2.52 -15.96
C ASP A 409 17.18 1.90 -14.89
N THR A 410 15.90 1.73 -15.26
CA THR A 410 14.92 1.09 -14.40
C THR A 410 15.06 -0.42 -14.42
N SER A 411 15.08 -1.08 -13.28
CA SER A 411 15.15 -2.55 -13.21
C SER A 411 14.10 -3.15 -12.28
N LEU A 412 13.68 -4.38 -12.65
CA LEU A 412 12.98 -5.32 -11.79
C LEU A 412 13.79 -6.60 -11.70
N TRP A 413 14.00 -7.05 -10.46
CA TRP A 413 14.67 -8.31 -10.15
C TRP A 413 13.79 -9.09 -9.19
N SER A 414 13.57 -10.38 -9.45
CA SER A 414 12.80 -11.26 -8.55
C SER A 414 13.60 -12.46 -8.10
N GLU A 415 13.38 -12.87 -6.85
CA GLU A 415 14.13 -13.95 -6.20
C GLU A 415 13.81 -15.32 -6.79
N VAL A 416 12.57 -15.58 -7.16
CA VAL A 416 12.10 -16.86 -7.69
C VAL A 416 11.33 -16.66 -8.98
N GLY A 417 11.72 -17.35 -10.05
CA GLY A 417 11.03 -17.33 -11.31
C GLY A 417 11.43 -18.45 -12.24
N ASP A 418 10.53 -18.96 -13.07
CA ASP A 418 10.79 -19.96 -14.10
C ASP A 418 11.10 -19.30 -15.47
N GLY A 419 10.98 -17.98 -15.50
CA GLY A 419 11.18 -17.12 -16.64
C GLY A 419 10.74 -15.70 -16.32
N ILE A 420 10.97 -14.79 -17.25
CA ILE A 420 10.50 -13.39 -17.17
C ILE A 420 9.16 -13.29 -17.85
N ASP A 421 8.20 -12.65 -17.20
CA ASP A 421 6.86 -12.40 -17.72
C ASP A 421 6.42 -10.98 -17.34
N TYR A 422 6.21 -10.14 -18.34
CA TYR A 422 5.61 -8.85 -18.12
C TYR A 422 4.64 -8.46 -19.23
N SER A 423 3.59 -7.71 -18.89
CA SER A 423 2.73 -7.07 -19.88
C SER A 423 3.07 -5.60 -19.99
N PHE A 424 3.38 -5.17 -21.22
CA PHE A 424 3.44 -3.77 -21.58
C PHE A 424 2.03 -3.29 -21.92
N VAL A 425 1.55 -2.28 -21.19
CA VAL A 425 0.21 -1.70 -21.33
C VAL A 425 0.36 -0.26 -21.80
N TYR A 426 -0.14 0.05 -22.97
CA TYR A 426 -0.14 1.40 -23.54
C TYR A 426 -1.53 2.04 -23.49
N GLY A 427 -1.56 3.33 -23.23
CA GLY A 427 -2.76 4.15 -23.38
C GLY A 427 -2.40 5.63 -23.51
N PRO A 428 -3.20 6.43 -24.24
CA PRO A 428 -2.91 7.85 -24.44
C PRO A 428 -2.99 8.65 -23.12
N SER A 429 -3.58 8.08 -22.08
CA SER A 429 -3.63 8.63 -20.72
C SER A 429 -3.42 7.52 -19.70
N ILE A 430 -3.09 7.90 -18.47
CA ILE A 430 -2.94 6.95 -17.35
C ILE A 430 -4.26 6.22 -17.06
N ASP A 431 -5.42 6.85 -17.27
CA ASP A 431 -6.71 6.16 -17.14
C ASP A 431 -6.82 4.96 -18.09
N HIS A 432 -6.35 5.10 -19.33
CA HIS A 432 -6.31 3.97 -20.30
C HIS A 432 -5.31 2.89 -19.87
N VAL A 433 -4.19 3.29 -19.29
CA VAL A 433 -3.19 2.34 -18.74
C VAL A 433 -3.80 1.53 -17.59
N ILE A 434 -4.54 2.17 -16.68
CA ILE A 434 -5.25 1.50 -15.58
C ILE A 434 -6.38 0.60 -16.12
N ALA A 435 -7.12 1.04 -17.13
CA ALA A 435 -8.12 0.21 -17.79
C ALA A 435 -7.49 -1.06 -18.42
N GLY A 436 -6.32 -0.91 -19.05
CA GLY A 436 -5.54 -2.05 -19.56
C GLY A 436 -5.07 -2.99 -18.45
N TYR A 437 -4.63 -2.47 -17.32
CA TYR A 437 -4.31 -3.28 -16.14
C TYR A 437 -5.54 -4.08 -15.66
N ARG A 438 -6.71 -3.42 -15.54
CA ARG A 438 -7.95 -4.10 -15.11
C ARG A 438 -8.50 -5.08 -16.14
N LEU A 439 -8.20 -4.88 -17.43
CA LEU A 439 -8.45 -5.90 -18.43
C LEU A 439 -7.66 -7.19 -18.15
N LEU A 440 -6.40 -7.06 -17.75
CA LEU A 440 -5.53 -8.19 -17.43
C LEU A 440 -5.89 -8.86 -16.10
N THR A 441 -6.21 -8.06 -15.07
CA THR A 441 -6.31 -8.51 -13.68
C THR A 441 -7.74 -8.56 -13.14
N GLY A 442 -8.72 -8.19 -13.95
CA GLY A 442 -10.14 -8.15 -13.60
C GLY A 442 -10.63 -6.76 -13.20
N LYS A 443 -11.89 -6.50 -13.49
CA LYS A 443 -12.56 -5.23 -13.16
C LYS A 443 -12.75 -5.05 -11.67
N ALA A 444 -12.80 -3.78 -11.24
CA ALA A 444 -13.15 -3.45 -9.86
C ALA A 444 -14.64 -3.74 -9.60
N THR A 445 -14.93 -4.42 -8.50
CA THR A 445 -16.29 -4.72 -8.06
C THR A 445 -16.90 -3.51 -7.34
N MET A 446 -18.19 -3.23 -7.57
CA MET A 446 -18.89 -2.17 -6.87
C MET A 446 -19.15 -2.52 -5.41
N LEU A 447 -18.70 -1.67 -4.50
CA LEU A 447 -18.96 -1.80 -3.07
C LEU A 447 -20.43 -1.47 -2.73
N PRO A 448 -20.97 -1.94 -1.61
CA PRO A 448 -22.26 -1.45 -1.14
C PRO A 448 -22.22 0.07 -0.91
N ASN A 449 -23.33 0.74 -1.14
CA ASN A 449 -23.39 2.21 -1.09
C ASN A 449 -23.03 2.78 0.28
N TRP A 450 -23.45 2.14 1.37
CA TRP A 450 -23.13 2.53 2.74
C TRP A 450 -21.63 2.47 3.06
N ALA A 451 -20.82 1.74 2.27
CA ALA A 451 -19.36 1.72 2.40
C ALA A 451 -18.73 3.11 2.19
N PHE A 452 -19.41 4.02 1.47
CA PHE A 452 -18.91 5.36 1.19
C PHE A 452 -19.33 6.42 2.24
N GLY A 453 -20.12 6.03 3.25
CA GLY A 453 -20.40 6.83 4.45
C GLY A 453 -19.26 6.77 5.48
N LEU A 454 -19.52 7.26 6.68
CA LEU A 454 -18.55 7.26 7.78
C LEU A 454 -18.46 5.88 8.45
N TRP A 455 -17.23 5.44 8.72
CA TRP A 455 -16.90 4.25 9.50
C TRP A 455 -16.27 4.65 10.80
N GLN A 456 -16.93 4.29 11.91
CA GLN A 456 -16.37 4.44 13.22
C GLN A 456 -15.75 3.12 13.68
N SER A 457 -14.49 3.15 13.99
CA SER A 457 -13.71 2.03 14.49
C SER A 457 -12.78 2.49 15.59
N ARG A 458 -12.41 1.58 16.45
CA ARG A 458 -11.25 1.71 17.37
C ARG A 458 -10.80 0.34 17.82
N GLN A 459 -9.60 0.22 18.29
CA GLN A 459 -9.10 -0.92 19.02
C GLN A 459 -9.36 -0.71 20.52
N ARG A 460 -10.41 -1.27 21.10
CA ARG A 460 -11.60 -1.93 20.52
C ARG A 460 -12.82 -1.56 21.36
N TYR A 461 -14.00 -1.90 20.86
CA TYR A 461 -15.19 -1.93 21.71
C TYR A 461 -15.19 -3.23 22.49
N GLU A 462 -15.16 -3.14 23.83
CA GLU A 462 -14.98 -4.31 24.70
C GLU A 462 -16.24 -5.16 24.80
N THR A 463 -17.41 -4.57 24.63
CA THR A 463 -18.72 -5.25 24.76
C THR A 463 -19.68 -4.84 23.64
N SER A 464 -20.67 -5.71 23.40
CA SER A 464 -21.79 -5.41 22.50
C SER A 464 -22.54 -4.12 22.91
N GLN A 465 -22.71 -3.89 24.21
CA GLN A 465 -23.41 -2.68 24.71
C GLN A 465 -22.61 -1.42 24.39
N GLN A 466 -21.29 -1.43 24.53
CA GLN A 466 -20.44 -0.27 24.27
C GLN A 466 -20.53 0.19 22.81
N SER A 467 -20.45 -0.73 21.85
CA SER A 467 -20.58 -0.40 20.43
C SER A 467 -22.00 0.09 20.09
N LEU A 468 -23.04 -0.50 20.68
CA LEU A 468 -24.42 -0.04 20.49
C LEU A 468 -24.66 1.37 21.07
N ASP A 469 -24.07 1.67 22.23
CA ASP A 469 -24.14 3.00 22.84
C ASP A 469 -23.48 4.07 21.95
N VAL A 470 -22.34 3.76 21.35
CA VAL A 470 -21.68 4.64 20.38
C VAL A 470 -22.57 4.93 19.17
N VAL A 471 -23.22 3.90 18.60
CA VAL A 471 -24.13 4.10 17.48
C VAL A 471 -25.33 4.98 17.87
N LYS A 472 -25.93 4.74 19.03
CA LYS A 472 -27.01 5.57 19.55
C LYS A 472 -26.59 7.02 19.79
N GLU A 473 -25.35 7.23 20.26
CA GLU A 473 -24.80 8.55 20.47
C GLU A 473 -24.62 9.32 19.15
N PHE A 474 -24.15 8.67 18.06
CA PHE A 474 -24.14 9.27 16.72
C PHE A 474 -25.54 9.73 16.29
N ARG A 475 -26.57 8.88 16.46
CA ARG A 475 -27.96 9.20 16.11
C ARG A 475 -28.51 10.33 16.98
N GLN A 476 -28.31 10.28 18.29
CA GLN A 476 -28.79 11.29 19.22
C GLN A 476 -28.18 12.68 18.93
N ARG A 477 -26.89 12.71 18.53
CA ARG A 477 -26.19 13.94 18.17
C ARG A 477 -26.46 14.41 16.76
N GLN A 478 -27.19 13.63 15.97
CA GLN A 478 -27.46 13.88 14.56
C GLN A 478 -26.18 14.01 13.73
N ILE A 479 -25.15 13.21 14.05
CA ILE A 479 -23.93 13.07 13.27
C ILE A 479 -24.18 11.98 12.23
N PRO A 480 -24.02 12.26 10.94
CA PRO A 480 -24.12 11.26 9.88
C PRO A 480 -23.19 10.07 10.12
N PHE A 481 -23.69 8.84 9.91
CA PHE A 481 -22.92 7.64 10.25
C PHE A 481 -23.54 6.38 9.64
N ASP A 482 -22.74 5.45 9.12
CA ASP A 482 -23.19 4.22 8.49
C ASP A 482 -22.64 2.95 9.12
N ASN A 483 -21.39 2.92 9.58
CA ASN A 483 -20.70 1.67 9.90
C ASN A 483 -20.02 1.71 11.26
N ILE A 484 -20.29 0.69 12.07
CA ILE A 484 -19.53 0.38 13.28
C ILE A 484 -18.61 -0.81 13.02
N VAL A 485 -17.40 -0.77 13.53
CA VAL A 485 -16.43 -1.85 13.36
C VAL A 485 -16.14 -2.51 14.70
N GLN A 486 -16.35 -3.82 14.77
CA GLN A 486 -15.90 -4.64 15.88
C GLN A 486 -14.53 -5.22 15.55
N ASP A 487 -13.54 -4.75 16.24
CA ASP A 487 -12.16 -5.18 16.10
C ASP A 487 -11.89 -6.53 16.80
N TRP A 488 -10.66 -7.03 16.68
CA TRP A 488 -10.21 -8.31 17.21
C TRP A 488 -10.51 -8.51 18.68
N GLN A 489 -10.41 -9.78 19.14
CA GLN A 489 -10.67 -10.24 20.51
C GLN A 489 -12.13 -10.01 20.97
N TYR A 490 -13.13 -10.15 20.07
CA TYR A 490 -14.52 -10.36 20.49
C TYR A 490 -14.77 -11.77 21.01
N TRP A 491 -13.81 -12.68 20.77
CA TRP A 491 -13.70 -14.04 21.27
C TRP A 491 -13.04 -14.11 22.65
N HIS A 492 -13.04 -15.28 23.30
CA HIS A 492 -12.27 -15.55 24.51
C HIS A 492 -10.77 -15.43 24.21
N VAL A 493 -9.95 -14.97 25.18
CA VAL A 493 -8.54 -14.59 24.95
C VAL A 493 -7.68 -15.64 24.25
N ASP A 494 -7.93 -16.93 24.47
CA ASP A 494 -7.23 -18.07 23.88
C ASP A 494 -7.95 -18.69 22.67
N ALA A 495 -8.99 -18.04 22.14
CA ALA A 495 -9.86 -18.57 21.10
C ALA A 495 -9.74 -17.82 19.76
N TRP A 496 -8.54 -17.33 19.43
CA TRP A 496 -8.29 -16.69 18.14
C TRP A 496 -8.63 -17.63 16.97
N GLY A 497 -9.44 -17.17 16.02
CA GLY A 497 -9.89 -17.96 14.88
C GLY A 497 -11.10 -18.88 15.15
N SER A 498 -11.68 -18.86 16.37
CA SER A 498 -12.92 -19.59 16.66
C SER A 498 -14.13 -19.05 15.92
N HIS A 499 -14.13 -17.76 15.59
CA HIS A 499 -15.27 -17.00 15.07
C HIS A 499 -16.50 -17.08 15.99
N GLU A 500 -16.26 -17.19 17.30
CA GLU A 500 -17.27 -17.24 18.33
C GLU A 500 -17.19 -15.99 19.21
N PHE A 501 -18.33 -15.50 19.66
CA PHE A 501 -18.39 -14.38 20.59
C PHE A 501 -18.21 -14.85 22.03
N ASP A 502 -17.39 -14.12 22.81
CA ASP A 502 -17.29 -14.31 24.25
C ASP A 502 -18.65 -14.00 24.92
N PRO A 503 -19.33 -14.98 25.51
CA PRO A 503 -20.67 -14.78 26.04
C PRO A 503 -20.75 -13.81 27.23
N ALA A 504 -19.62 -13.56 27.92
CA ALA A 504 -19.58 -12.59 29.02
C ALA A 504 -19.63 -11.15 28.48
N ARG A 505 -19.09 -10.89 27.30
CA ARG A 505 -19.01 -9.57 26.69
C ARG A 505 -20.06 -9.36 25.59
N PHE A 506 -20.45 -10.43 24.93
CA PHE A 506 -21.44 -10.46 23.85
C PHE A 506 -22.50 -11.52 24.15
N PRO A 507 -23.36 -11.32 25.16
CA PRO A 507 -24.30 -12.36 25.65
C PRO A 507 -25.38 -12.75 24.65
N ASP A 508 -25.75 -11.84 23.76
CA ASP A 508 -26.72 -12.07 22.68
C ASP A 508 -26.22 -11.39 21.37
N PRO A 509 -25.33 -12.05 20.62
CA PRO A 509 -24.81 -11.48 19.39
C PRO A 509 -25.89 -11.18 18.34
N ASN A 510 -26.91 -12.04 18.22
CA ASN A 510 -27.98 -11.85 17.27
C ASN A 510 -28.83 -10.61 17.61
N GLY A 511 -29.25 -10.47 18.88
CA GLY A 511 -30.01 -9.30 19.34
C GLY A 511 -29.19 -8.02 19.26
N TRP A 512 -27.89 -8.08 19.51
CA TRP A 512 -26.99 -6.95 19.35
C TRP A 512 -26.91 -6.47 17.89
N ILE A 513 -26.65 -7.39 16.94
CA ILE A 513 -26.55 -7.05 15.52
C ILE A 513 -27.88 -6.50 15.01
N GLN A 514 -29.01 -7.11 15.40
CA GLN A 514 -30.32 -6.59 15.06
C GLN A 514 -30.56 -5.17 15.64
N ALA A 515 -30.06 -4.89 16.85
CA ALA A 515 -30.17 -3.55 17.44
C ALA A 515 -29.32 -2.51 16.70
N LEU A 516 -28.12 -2.88 16.20
CA LEU A 516 -27.32 -2.02 15.33
C LEU A 516 -28.06 -1.73 14.01
N HIS A 517 -28.63 -2.76 13.39
CA HIS A 517 -29.41 -2.60 12.15
C HIS A 517 -30.69 -1.76 12.38
N ALA A 518 -31.32 -1.85 13.54
CA ALA A 518 -32.48 -1.02 13.89
C ALA A 518 -32.11 0.48 14.01
N GLU A 519 -30.86 0.78 14.34
CA GLU A 519 -30.29 2.13 14.30
C GLU A 519 -29.73 2.49 12.90
N HIS A 520 -29.98 1.68 11.88
CA HIS A 520 -29.47 1.83 10.52
C HIS A 520 -27.93 1.90 10.46
N ALA A 521 -27.26 1.11 11.27
CA ALA A 521 -25.81 0.96 11.25
C ALA A 521 -25.43 -0.44 10.77
N HIS A 522 -24.44 -0.54 9.88
CA HIS A 522 -23.87 -1.79 9.42
C HIS A 522 -22.70 -2.21 10.29
N LEU A 523 -22.50 -3.53 10.46
CA LEU A 523 -21.44 -4.09 11.25
C LEU A 523 -20.36 -4.71 10.38
N MET A 524 -19.15 -4.15 10.45
CA MET A 524 -17.94 -4.85 10.01
C MET A 524 -17.29 -5.55 11.21
N ILE A 525 -16.77 -6.76 11.00
CA ILE A 525 -16.07 -7.50 12.06
C ILE A 525 -14.69 -7.96 11.60
N SER A 526 -13.74 -7.97 12.54
CA SER A 526 -12.37 -8.42 12.30
C SER A 526 -12.32 -9.94 12.12
N VAL A 527 -11.77 -10.40 11.00
CA VAL A 527 -11.53 -11.81 10.66
C VAL A 527 -10.10 -11.96 10.17
N TRP A 528 -9.31 -12.71 10.90
CA TRP A 528 -7.92 -12.98 10.56
C TRP A 528 -7.79 -14.39 10.00
N GLY A 529 -6.84 -14.59 9.10
CA GLY A 529 -6.40 -15.93 8.70
C GLY A 529 -5.64 -16.69 9.80
N LYS A 530 -5.59 -16.13 11.00
CA LYS A 530 -4.83 -16.57 12.18
C LYS A 530 -5.68 -17.48 13.07
N PHE A 531 -5.04 -18.51 13.59
CA PHE A 531 -5.67 -19.50 14.46
C PHE A 531 -4.82 -19.80 15.71
N ASN A 532 -5.44 -19.81 16.88
CA ASN A 532 -4.92 -20.52 18.04
C ASN A 532 -5.18 -22.02 17.83
N PRO A 533 -4.16 -22.90 17.95
CA PRO A 533 -4.28 -24.34 17.66
C PRO A 533 -5.29 -25.08 18.53
N ASN A 534 -5.69 -24.52 19.67
CA ASN A 534 -6.66 -25.14 20.59
C ASN A 534 -8.11 -25.01 20.13
N THR A 535 -8.43 -24.11 19.20
CA THR A 535 -9.79 -23.89 18.70
C THR A 535 -10.27 -25.07 17.84
N GLU A 536 -11.58 -25.33 17.84
CA GLU A 536 -12.17 -26.38 17.00
C GLU A 536 -11.96 -26.07 15.50
N ASN A 537 -12.00 -24.80 15.14
CA ASN A 537 -11.72 -24.34 13.77
C ASN A 537 -10.27 -24.67 13.35
N ALA A 538 -9.30 -24.41 14.22
CA ALA A 538 -7.90 -24.77 13.95
C ALA A 538 -7.71 -26.29 13.84
N LYS A 539 -8.33 -27.08 14.73
CA LYS A 539 -8.29 -28.55 14.68
C LYS A 539 -8.87 -29.09 13.38
N ALA A 540 -9.97 -28.51 12.91
CA ALA A 540 -10.58 -28.87 11.62
C ALA A 540 -9.66 -28.54 10.43
N MET A 541 -8.94 -27.41 10.47
CA MET A 541 -7.93 -27.03 9.49
C MET A 541 -6.72 -27.99 9.54
N ALA A 542 -6.18 -28.23 10.74
CA ALA A 542 -5.04 -29.11 10.96
C ALA A 542 -5.30 -30.55 10.48
N ALA A 543 -6.49 -31.10 10.74
CA ALA A 543 -6.89 -32.42 10.32
C ALA A 543 -6.85 -32.62 8.79
N LYS A 544 -6.81 -31.53 8.01
CA LYS A 544 -6.74 -31.53 6.55
C LYS A 544 -5.38 -31.04 6.02
N GLY A 545 -4.44 -30.70 6.89
CA GLY A 545 -3.14 -30.16 6.52
C GLY A 545 -3.23 -28.75 5.91
N TYR A 546 -4.12 -27.90 6.40
CA TYR A 546 -4.41 -26.57 5.87
C TYR A 546 -3.75 -25.43 6.67
N LEU A 547 -2.95 -25.75 7.68
CA LEU A 547 -2.23 -24.76 8.48
C LEU A 547 -0.74 -24.78 8.14
N TYR A 548 -0.10 -23.63 8.24
CA TYR A 548 1.36 -23.54 8.24
C TYR A 548 1.91 -24.12 9.54
N LEU A 549 2.89 -25.02 9.45
CA LEU A 549 3.38 -25.76 10.60
C LEU A 549 4.56 -25.11 11.32
N PRO A 550 5.45 -24.33 10.67
CA PRO A 550 6.66 -23.85 11.34
C PRO A 550 6.40 -23.10 12.66
N ASN A 551 5.42 -22.21 12.71
CA ASN A 551 5.06 -21.52 13.96
C ASN A 551 4.70 -22.47 15.11
N LEU A 552 4.00 -23.56 14.80
CA LEU A 552 3.58 -24.54 15.80
C LEU A 552 4.74 -25.42 16.25
N GLU A 553 5.61 -25.82 15.33
CA GLU A 553 6.79 -26.64 15.58
C GLU A 553 7.85 -25.89 16.39
N GLU A 554 8.02 -24.61 16.12
CA GLU A 554 8.95 -23.72 16.82
C GLU A 554 8.34 -23.09 18.08
N HIS A 555 7.08 -23.41 18.39
CA HIS A 555 6.33 -22.87 19.55
C HIS A 555 6.28 -21.35 19.57
N VAL A 556 6.17 -20.73 18.40
CA VAL A 556 6.07 -19.27 18.27
C VAL A 556 4.80 -18.77 18.93
N LYS A 557 4.93 -17.71 19.71
CA LYS A 557 3.81 -17.03 20.36
C LYS A 557 3.65 -15.62 19.85
N ASP A 558 2.42 -15.15 19.83
CA ASP A 558 2.10 -13.78 19.47
C ASP A 558 2.31 -12.80 20.64
N TRP A 559 1.98 -11.52 20.41
CA TRP A 559 2.15 -10.43 21.39
C TRP A 559 1.27 -10.52 22.64
N ILE A 560 0.30 -11.45 22.67
CA ILE A 560 -0.51 -11.77 23.86
C ILE A 560 -0.13 -13.12 24.46
N ASP A 561 1.08 -13.61 24.16
CA ASP A 561 1.68 -14.85 24.65
C ASP A 561 0.85 -16.11 24.30
N GLN A 562 0.14 -16.11 23.16
CA GLN A 562 -0.65 -17.25 22.69
C GLN A 562 0.03 -17.95 21.49
N PRO A 563 -0.01 -19.29 21.44
CA PRO A 563 0.44 -20.03 20.26
C PRO A 563 -0.48 -19.73 19.07
N TYR A 564 0.09 -19.62 17.88
CA TYR A 564 -0.69 -19.31 16.70
C TYR A 564 -0.06 -19.80 15.42
N THR A 565 -0.87 -19.86 14.39
CA THR A 565 -0.47 -20.03 13.00
C THR A 565 -1.52 -19.43 12.07
N PHE A 566 -1.25 -19.46 10.77
CA PHE A 566 -2.20 -19.06 9.72
C PHE A 566 -2.59 -20.27 8.87
N TYR A 567 -3.75 -20.20 8.21
CA TYR A 567 -4.11 -21.18 7.22
C TYR A 567 -3.47 -20.89 5.87
N ASP A 568 -3.24 -21.93 5.06
CA ASP A 568 -2.73 -21.78 3.69
C ASP A 568 -3.85 -21.31 2.75
N ALA A 569 -3.91 -20.00 2.50
CA ALA A 569 -4.90 -19.40 1.62
C ALA A 569 -4.74 -19.82 0.14
N PHE A 570 -3.59 -20.33 -0.26
CA PHE A 570 -3.38 -20.83 -1.63
C PHE A 570 -4.12 -22.14 -1.88
N ASN A 571 -4.52 -22.87 -0.82
CA ASN A 571 -5.26 -24.09 -0.92
C ASN A 571 -6.78 -23.82 -1.06
N PRO A 572 -7.42 -24.21 -2.21
CA PRO A 572 -8.86 -23.97 -2.40
C PRO A 572 -9.73 -24.65 -1.34
N GLY A 573 -9.30 -25.82 -0.82
CA GLY A 573 -10.02 -26.54 0.24
C GLY A 573 -9.95 -25.78 1.57
N ALA A 574 -8.81 -25.16 1.85
CA ALA A 574 -8.62 -24.35 3.04
C ALA A 574 -9.47 -23.08 3.00
N ARG A 575 -9.49 -22.38 1.87
CA ARG A 575 -10.37 -21.20 1.67
C ARG A 575 -11.85 -21.55 1.85
N LYS A 576 -12.30 -22.68 1.29
CA LYS A 576 -13.68 -23.13 1.46
C LYS A 576 -14.03 -23.42 2.90
N LEU A 577 -13.10 -24.06 3.65
CA LEU A 577 -13.31 -24.33 5.07
C LEU A 577 -13.30 -23.04 5.87
N PHE A 578 -12.39 -22.12 5.59
CA PHE A 578 -12.30 -20.83 6.27
C PHE A 578 -13.61 -20.03 6.11
N TRP A 579 -14.14 -19.93 4.90
CA TRP A 579 -15.45 -19.30 4.69
C TRP A 579 -16.56 -20.01 5.45
N SER A 580 -16.61 -21.34 5.43
CA SER A 580 -17.63 -22.09 6.15
C SER A 580 -17.63 -21.80 7.66
N GLN A 581 -16.47 -21.56 8.24
CA GLN A 581 -16.32 -21.18 9.65
C GLN A 581 -16.81 -19.75 9.91
N ILE A 582 -16.49 -18.81 9.01
CA ILE A 582 -17.00 -17.43 9.04
C ILE A 582 -18.52 -17.41 8.87
N ASP A 583 -19.06 -18.16 7.91
CA ASP A 583 -20.50 -18.22 7.64
C ASP A 583 -21.26 -18.70 8.86
N THR A 584 -20.82 -19.81 9.45
CA THR A 584 -21.46 -20.38 10.64
C THR A 584 -21.35 -19.48 11.87
N GLY A 585 -20.16 -18.91 12.10
CA GLY A 585 -19.88 -18.14 13.33
C GLY A 585 -20.40 -16.70 13.28
N LEU A 586 -20.41 -16.07 12.12
CA LEU A 586 -20.56 -14.62 11.97
C LEU A 586 -21.63 -14.23 10.95
N PHE A 587 -21.50 -14.66 9.67
CA PHE A 587 -22.40 -14.22 8.59
C PHE A 587 -23.86 -14.61 8.85
N SER A 588 -24.10 -15.83 9.31
CA SER A 588 -25.44 -16.32 9.68
C SER A 588 -26.10 -15.51 10.80
N LYS A 589 -25.35 -14.70 11.56
CA LYS A 589 -25.85 -13.82 12.61
C LYS A 589 -26.18 -12.42 12.11
N GLY A 590 -25.81 -12.09 10.85
CA GLY A 590 -26.13 -10.81 10.25
C GLY A 590 -24.95 -9.82 10.13
N VAL A 591 -23.70 -10.27 10.28
CA VAL A 591 -22.53 -9.42 10.02
C VAL A 591 -22.51 -9.01 8.55
N ASP A 592 -22.23 -7.74 8.27
CA ASP A 592 -22.36 -7.14 6.94
C ASP A 592 -21.06 -7.10 6.14
N ALA A 593 -19.91 -7.03 6.82
CA ALA A 593 -18.61 -6.81 6.18
C ALA A 593 -17.44 -7.42 6.97
N TRP A 594 -16.32 -7.59 6.29
CA TRP A 594 -15.16 -8.33 6.78
C TRP A 594 -13.92 -7.45 6.84
N TRP A 595 -13.33 -7.33 8.01
CA TRP A 595 -12.01 -6.74 8.18
C TRP A 595 -10.98 -7.86 8.29
N MET A 596 -10.26 -8.09 7.19
CA MET A 596 -9.21 -9.09 7.10
C MET A 596 -7.86 -8.44 7.38
N ASP A 597 -7.48 -8.46 8.64
CA ASP A 597 -6.22 -7.92 9.12
C ASP A 597 -5.09 -8.96 9.01
N ALA A 598 -3.83 -8.50 9.06
CA ALA A 598 -2.62 -9.32 9.01
C ALA A 598 -2.55 -10.26 7.78
N THR A 599 -2.96 -9.77 6.62
CA THR A 599 -3.04 -10.54 5.38
C THR A 599 -1.73 -10.60 4.59
N GLU A 600 -0.59 -10.35 5.23
CA GLU A 600 0.76 -10.54 4.67
C GLU A 600 1.18 -12.01 4.47
N PRO A 601 0.87 -13.05 5.29
CA PRO A 601 0.33 -13.17 6.65
C PRO A 601 1.36 -12.83 7.73
N ASP A 602 0.91 -12.36 8.90
CA ASP A 602 1.78 -11.98 10.02
C ASP A 602 2.16 -13.21 10.86
N LEU A 603 3.12 -13.98 10.35
CA LEU A 603 3.58 -15.27 10.91
C LEU A 603 4.71 -15.14 11.92
N LEU A 604 5.19 -13.94 12.18
CA LEU A 604 6.30 -13.72 13.10
C LEU A 604 5.91 -12.77 14.21
N PRO A 605 6.45 -12.97 15.42
CA PRO A 605 6.41 -11.92 16.43
C PRO A 605 7.21 -10.70 15.89
N SER A 606 6.77 -9.51 16.26
CA SER A 606 7.43 -8.27 15.90
C SER A 606 8.92 -8.24 16.29
N PRO A 607 9.81 -7.76 15.39
CA PRO A 607 9.55 -7.35 14.02
C PRO A 607 9.62 -8.54 13.04
N PRO A 608 8.67 -8.69 12.12
CA PRO A 608 8.78 -9.69 11.07
C PRO A 608 9.94 -9.34 10.14
N THR A 609 10.63 -10.37 9.71
CA THR A 609 11.70 -10.27 8.71
C THR A 609 11.26 -10.95 7.43
N LEU A 610 11.81 -10.52 6.30
CA LEU A 610 11.55 -11.16 5.02
C LEU A 610 11.86 -12.66 5.07
N ASP A 611 13.01 -13.04 5.63
CA ASP A 611 13.42 -14.45 5.75
C ASP A 611 12.48 -15.25 6.62
N GLY A 612 12.07 -14.69 7.74
CA GLY A 612 11.13 -15.33 8.63
C GLY A 612 9.76 -15.51 7.98
N GLN A 613 9.22 -14.48 7.34
CA GLN A 613 7.93 -14.52 6.65
C GLN A 613 7.88 -15.68 5.64
N ARG A 614 8.82 -15.70 4.69
CA ARG A 614 8.85 -16.72 3.64
C ARG A 614 9.15 -18.13 4.17
N THR A 615 9.89 -18.27 5.28
CA THR A 615 10.19 -19.56 5.91
C THR A 615 8.96 -20.12 6.61
N HIS A 616 8.25 -19.28 7.34
CA HIS A 616 7.07 -19.70 8.09
C HIS A 616 5.83 -19.95 7.22
N MET A 617 5.80 -19.38 6.00
CA MET A 617 4.83 -19.71 4.97
C MET A 617 5.13 -21.02 4.20
N ASN A 618 6.29 -21.64 4.41
CA ASN A 618 6.74 -22.75 3.57
C ASN A 618 6.41 -24.13 4.21
N PRO A 619 5.87 -25.10 3.41
CA PRO A 619 5.41 -24.94 2.04
C PRO A 619 4.00 -24.35 1.92
N THR A 620 3.66 -23.78 0.77
CA THR A 620 2.29 -23.45 0.40
C THR A 620 1.74 -24.50 -0.58
N PHE A 621 0.43 -24.49 -0.80
CA PHE A 621 -0.21 -25.37 -1.79
C PHE A 621 0.29 -25.13 -3.22
N LEU A 622 0.68 -23.91 -3.58
CA LEU A 622 1.12 -23.54 -4.93
C LEU A 622 2.64 -23.48 -5.12
N GLY A 623 3.42 -23.79 -4.09
CA GLY A 623 4.89 -23.78 -4.18
C GLY A 623 5.56 -23.41 -2.87
N THR A 624 6.80 -22.95 -2.95
CA THR A 624 7.54 -22.49 -1.77
C THR A 624 6.99 -21.17 -1.22
N GLY A 625 7.25 -20.91 0.07
CA GLY A 625 6.93 -19.63 0.69
C GLY A 625 7.61 -18.45 0.00
N SER A 626 8.84 -18.62 -0.48
CA SER A 626 9.54 -17.63 -1.29
C SER A 626 8.85 -17.34 -2.61
N ARG A 627 8.34 -18.37 -3.30
CA ARG A 627 7.64 -18.20 -4.59
C ARG A 627 6.33 -17.44 -4.42
N MET A 628 5.58 -17.71 -3.35
CA MET A 628 4.22 -17.21 -3.15
C MET A 628 4.12 -16.02 -2.19
N LEU A 629 5.24 -15.45 -1.77
CA LEU A 629 5.37 -14.46 -0.71
C LEU A 629 4.31 -13.34 -0.73
N ASN A 630 4.05 -12.76 -1.90
CA ASN A 630 3.19 -11.59 -2.05
C ASN A 630 1.71 -11.91 -2.36
N GLY A 631 1.37 -13.18 -2.60
CA GLY A 631 0.06 -13.57 -3.13
C GLY A 631 -1.02 -13.88 -2.08
N TYR A 632 -0.67 -13.93 -0.79
CA TYR A 632 -1.58 -14.41 0.26
C TYR A 632 -2.89 -13.61 0.37
N ALA A 633 -2.80 -12.28 0.39
CA ALA A 633 -3.97 -11.41 0.52
C ALA A 633 -4.98 -11.64 -0.60
N LEU A 634 -4.51 -11.76 -1.85
CA LEU A 634 -5.35 -11.99 -3.02
C LEU A 634 -6.16 -13.31 -2.90
N GLU A 635 -5.50 -14.39 -2.48
CA GLU A 635 -6.14 -15.70 -2.34
C GLU A 635 -7.05 -15.77 -1.11
N ASN A 636 -6.69 -15.06 -0.03
CA ASN A 636 -7.54 -14.92 1.15
C ASN A 636 -8.82 -14.14 0.82
N SER A 637 -8.71 -13.02 0.10
CA SER A 637 -9.84 -12.23 -0.38
C SER A 637 -10.72 -13.02 -1.36
N LEU A 638 -10.13 -13.80 -2.28
CA LEU A 638 -10.86 -14.72 -3.14
C LEU A 638 -11.71 -15.70 -2.32
N GLY A 639 -11.16 -16.26 -1.23
CA GLY A 639 -11.87 -17.21 -0.38
C GLY A 639 -13.13 -16.63 0.23
N VAL A 640 -13.03 -15.46 0.86
CA VAL A 640 -14.16 -14.79 1.51
C VAL A 640 -15.17 -14.26 0.49
N TYR A 641 -14.68 -13.59 -0.56
CA TYR A 641 -15.54 -13.08 -1.64
C TYR A 641 -16.37 -14.18 -2.28
N SER A 642 -15.71 -15.25 -2.73
CA SER A 642 -16.40 -16.35 -3.39
C SER A 642 -17.35 -17.10 -2.48
N GLY A 643 -16.98 -17.25 -1.22
CA GLY A 643 -17.82 -17.89 -0.21
C GLY A 643 -19.11 -17.10 0.03
N GLN A 644 -19.03 -15.80 0.28
CA GLN A 644 -20.22 -14.96 0.46
C GLN A 644 -21.07 -14.88 -0.81
N ARG A 645 -20.43 -14.79 -1.99
CA ARG A 645 -21.15 -14.81 -3.27
C ARG A 645 -21.98 -16.09 -3.47
N LEU A 646 -21.51 -17.22 -2.95
CA LEU A 646 -22.27 -18.47 -2.97
C LEU A 646 -23.39 -18.50 -1.93
N ALA A 647 -23.14 -18.00 -0.72
CA ALA A 647 -24.13 -17.98 0.37
C ALA A 647 -25.24 -16.94 0.13
N ALA A 648 -24.88 -15.77 -0.39
CA ALA A 648 -25.80 -14.66 -0.68
C ALA A 648 -25.51 -14.04 -2.05
N PRO A 649 -25.90 -14.70 -3.17
CA PRO A 649 -25.45 -14.32 -4.52
C PRO A 649 -25.77 -12.89 -4.93
N ASN A 650 -26.79 -12.28 -4.33
CA ASN A 650 -27.24 -10.94 -4.69
C ASN A 650 -26.76 -9.84 -3.74
N GLN A 651 -26.21 -10.18 -2.56
CA GLN A 651 -25.71 -9.22 -1.60
C GLN A 651 -24.24 -8.86 -1.92
N ARG A 652 -23.96 -7.55 -2.03
CA ARG A 652 -22.59 -7.06 -2.24
C ARG A 652 -21.68 -7.46 -1.09
N VAL A 653 -20.51 -7.97 -1.43
CA VAL A 653 -19.44 -8.26 -0.49
C VAL A 653 -18.69 -6.97 -0.18
N PHE A 654 -18.14 -6.88 1.03
CA PHE A 654 -17.27 -5.80 1.41
C PHE A 654 -16.14 -6.31 2.31
N ILE A 655 -14.91 -6.14 1.85
CA ILE A 655 -13.70 -6.61 2.51
C ILE A 655 -12.76 -5.43 2.71
N LEU A 656 -12.28 -5.23 3.93
CA LEU A 656 -11.13 -4.39 4.26
C LEU A 656 -9.94 -5.31 4.49
N THR A 657 -8.86 -5.15 3.72
CA THR A 657 -7.65 -6.00 3.81
C THR A 657 -6.39 -5.16 3.99
N ARG A 658 -5.49 -5.57 4.93
CA ARG A 658 -4.26 -4.81 5.21
C ARG A 658 -3.25 -4.91 4.09
N SER A 659 -3.19 -6.04 3.44
CA SER A 659 -2.33 -6.31 2.30
C SER A 659 -3.15 -6.49 1.03
N GLY A 660 -2.50 -6.46 -0.13
CA GLY A 660 -3.15 -6.67 -1.42
C GLY A 660 -2.13 -7.02 -2.49
N PHE A 661 -2.60 -7.52 -3.62
CA PHE A 661 -1.76 -7.85 -4.77
C PHE A 661 -2.46 -7.44 -6.07
N ALA A 662 -1.78 -7.64 -7.23
CA ALA A 662 -2.39 -7.36 -8.52
C ALA A 662 -3.68 -8.20 -8.71
N GLY A 663 -4.78 -7.53 -9.04
CA GLY A 663 -6.10 -8.17 -9.18
C GLY A 663 -6.97 -8.13 -7.93
N GLU A 664 -6.50 -7.60 -6.82
CA GLU A 664 -7.25 -7.50 -5.56
C GLU A 664 -8.61 -6.79 -5.73
N GLN A 665 -8.68 -5.79 -6.59
CA GLN A 665 -9.88 -4.98 -6.85
C GLN A 665 -11.09 -5.79 -7.32
N ARG A 666 -10.91 -7.00 -7.83
CA ARG A 666 -12.01 -7.85 -8.33
C ARG A 666 -12.81 -8.56 -7.23
N TYR A 667 -12.34 -8.46 -5.96
CA TYR A 667 -12.94 -9.16 -4.81
C TYR A 667 -13.61 -8.21 -3.81
N SER A 668 -14.13 -7.07 -4.26
CA SER A 668 -14.80 -6.08 -3.40
C SER A 668 -13.93 -5.60 -2.24
N THR A 669 -12.66 -5.39 -2.49
CA THR A 669 -11.69 -5.04 -1.47
C THR A 669 -11.43 -3.54 -1.38
N VAL A 670 -11.14 -3.12 -0.16
CA VAL A 670 -10.55 -1.85 0.22
C VAL A 670 -9.25 -2.17 0.94
N THR A 671 -8.16 -1.51 0.56
CA THR A 671 -6.90 -1.59 1.32
C THR A 671 -6.75 -0.39 2.23
N TRP A 672 -5.97 -0.54 3.32
CA TRP A 672 -5.63 0.61 4.18
C TRP A 672 -4.12 0.65 4.45
N SER A 673 -3.69 1.77 4.98
CA SER A 673 -2.26 2.06 5.18
C SER A 673 -1.61 1.32 6.36
N GLY A 674 -2.30 0.38 7.00
CA GLY A 674 -1.79 -0.38 8.16
C GLY A 674 -1.66 0.48 9.43
N ASP A 675 -0.84 0.03 10.36
CA ASP A 675 -0.71 0.58 11.72
C ASP A 675 0.20 1.81 11.77
N ILE A 676 -0.20 2.85 11.05
CA ILE A 676 0.53 4.13 11.00
C ILE A 676 0.42 4.89 12.33
N THR A 677 1.42 5.71 12.63
CA THR A 677 1.50 6.44 13.90
C THR A 677 0.74 7.77 13.86
N SER A 678 0.17 8.18 15.00
CA SER A 678 -0.49 9.48 15.21
C SER A 678 0.52 10.63 15.18
N THR A 679 1.06 10.94 13.99
CA THR A 679 2.04 12.01 13.77
C THR A 679 1.71 12.85 12.54
N TRP A 680 2.16 14.09 12.51
CA TRP A 680 2.03 14.97 11.35
C TRP A 680 2.80 14.43 10.13
N THR A 681 3.95 13.79 10.35
CA THR A 681 4.74 13.17 9.29
C THR A 681 4.00 11.96 8.69
N ALA A 682 3.39 11.13 9.53
CA ALA A 682 2.58 10.01 9.04
C ALA A 682 1.36 10.51 8.26
N LEU A 683 0.66 11.56 8.76
CA LEU A 683 -0.43 12.21 8.02
C LEU A 683 0.03 12.67 6.63
N ALA A 684 1.17 13.36 6.54
CA ALA A 684 1.70 13.85 5.27
C ALA A 684 2.01 12.69 4.29
N LYS A 685 2.57 11.59 4.78
CA LYS A 685 2.91 10.41 3.97
C LYS A 685 1.68 9.63 3.48
N GLN A 686 0.50 9.80 4.12
CA GLN A 686 -0.71 9.12 3.65
C GLN A 686 -1.19 9.61 2.29
N ILE A 687 -0.92 10.87 1.95
CA ILE A 687 -1.31 11.41 0.64
C ILE A 687 -0.62 10.62 -0.50
N PRO A 688 0.73 10.59 -0.60
CA PRO A 688 1.39 9.83 -1.64
C PRO A 688 1.20 8.32 -1.52
N ALA A 689 1.05 7.76 -0.31
CA ALA A 689 0.79 6.33 -0.13
C ALA A 689 -0.54 5.91 -0.78
N GLY A 690 -1.63 6.63 -0.51
CA GLY A 690 -2.93 6.36 -1.11
C GLY A 690 -2.98 6.64 -2.61
N LEU A 691 -2.28 7.69 -3.07
CA LEU A 691 -2.14 7.97 -4.51
C LEU A 691 -1.35 6.87 -5.23
N GLY A 692 -0.31 6.32 -4.58
CA GLY A 692 0.45 5.16 -5.06
C GLY A 692 -0.43 3.92 -5.20
N ALA A 693 -1.26 3.61 -4.20
CA ALA A 693 -2.24 2.53 -4.27
C ALA A 693 -3.21 2.71 -5.45
N SER A 694 -3.78 3.91 -5.59
CA SER A 694 -4.75 4.22 -6.64
C SER A 694 -4.17 4.08 -8.05
N ILE A 695 -2.99 4.63 -8.30
CA ILE A 695 -2.35 4.57 -9.63
C ILE A 695 -1.83 3.15 -9.95
N SER A 696 -1.62 2.31 -8.91
CA SER A 696 -1.32 0.88 -9.05
C SER A 696 -2.54 0.02 -9.39
N GLY A 697 -3.73 0.63 -9.54
CA GLY A 697 -4.95 -0.07 -9.92
C GLY A 697 -5.86 -0.49 -8.76
N LEU A 698 -5.52 -0.17 -7.50
CA LEU A 698 -6.35 -0.37 -6.31
C LEU A 698 -7.28 0.85 -6.12
N PRO A 699 -8.55 0.78 -6.53
CA PRO A 699 -9.39 1.98 -6.63
C PRO A 699 -9.95 2.47 -5.30
N PHE A 700 -10.10 1.56 -4.34
CA PHE A 700 -10.69 1.84 -3.03
C PHE A 700 -9.64 1.69 -1.95
N TRP A 701 -9.38 2.77 -1.27
CA TRP A 701 -8.34 2.89 -0.27
C TRP A 701 -8.82 3.73 0.91
N THR A 702 -8.28 3.47 2.07
CA THR A 702 -8.48 4.23 3.30
C THR A 702 -7.21 4.26 4.15
N MET A 703 -7.30 4.85 5.32
CA MET A 703 -6.25 4.90 6.33
C MET A 703 -6.87 4.88 7.72
N ASP A 704 -6.06 4.72 8.74
CA ASP A 704 -6.47 4.93 10.12
C ASP A 704 -6.46 6.44 10.40
N THR A 705 -7.62 7.09 10.26
CA THR A 705 -7.76 8.52 10.51
C THR A 705 -7.47 8.83 11.98
N GLY A 706 -6.47 9.71 12.20
CA GLY A 706 -5.91 9.99 13.50
C GLY A 706 -4.66 9.16 13.83
N GLY A 707 -4.30 8.19 13.00
CA GLY A 707 -3.21 7.23 13.22
C GLY A 707 -3.61 6.09 14.16
N TYR A 708 -3.10 4.88 13.91
CA TYR A 708 -3.35 3.73 14.78
C TYR A 708 -2.52 3.80 16.05
N THR A 709 -1.19 3.73 15.93
CA THR A 709 -0.25 3.77 17.07
C THR A 709 -0.08 5.17 17.60
N MET A 710 -0.32 5.35 18.89
CA MET A 710 -0.19 6.67 19.51
C MET A 710 1.26 7.02 19.86
N GLN A 711 1.65 8.27 19.63
CA GLN A 711 2.86 8.82 20.26
C GLN A 711 2.69 8.87 21.80
N ASN A 712 3.79 8.66 22.54
CA ASN A 712 3.76 8.63 23.99
C ASN A 712 3.18 9.91 24.60
N LYS A 713 3.44 11.08 24.02
CA LYS A 713 2.85 12.35 24.48
C LYS A 713 1.32 12.35 24.46
N PHE A 714 0.71 11.64 23.52
CA PHE A 714 -0.73 11.49 23.42
C PHE A 714 -1.27 10.30 24.21
N ALA A 715 -0.42 9.29 24.47
CA ALA A 715 -0.77 8.12 25.27
C ALA A 715 -0.76 8.39 26.77
N ASN A 716 -0.03 9.43 27.24
CA ASN A 716 0.08 9.79 28.64
C ASN A 716 -1.26 10.22 29.25
N GLU A 717 -1.49 9.86 30.51
CA GLU A 717 -2.63 10.27 31.29
C GLU A 717 -2.20 10.99 32.60
N PRO A 718 -2.60 12.24 32.82
CA PRO A 718 -3.27 13.13 31.86
C PRO A 718 -2.31 13.67 30.80
N MET A 719 -2.83 13.96 29.59
CA MET A 719 -2.08 14.77 28.62
C MET A 719 -1.83 16.19 29.16
N THR A 720 -0.75 16.82 28.70
CA THR A 720 -0.63 18.29 28.90
C THR A 720 -1.67 19.01 28.03
N ALA A 721 -2.06 20.22 28.42
CA ALA A 721 -2.99 21.02 27.63
C ALA A 721 -2.48 21.28 26.19
N ALA A 722 -1.16 21.42 26.03
CA ALA A 722 -0.56 21.61 24.71
C ALA A 722 -0.63 20.33 23.84
N ASP A 723 -0.38 19.16 24.43
CA ASP A 723 -0.50 17.88 23.73
C ASP A 723 -1.95 17.57 23.38
N GLU A 724 -2.90 17.93 24.25
CA GLU A 724 -4.33 17.79 23.98
C GLU A 724 -4.80 18.69 22.82
N ASP A 725 -4.34 19.94 22.76
CA ASP A 725 -4.62 20.85 21.66
C ASP A 725 -4.03 20.32 20.34
N GLU A 726 -2.80 19.79 20.36
CA GLU A 726 -2.17 19.20 19.18
C GLU A 726 -2.90 17.91 18.75
N TRP A 727 -3.28 17.05 19.69
CA TRP A 727 -4.06 15.85 19.45
C TRP A 727 -5.39 16.15 18.76
N ARG A 728 -6.12 17.14 19.26
CA ARG A 728 -7.38 17.59 18.68
C ARG A 728 -7.19 18.10 17.25
N GLU A 729 -6.16 18.94 17.03
CA GLU A 729 -5.89 19.47 15.68
C GLU A 729 -5.43 18.37 14.71
N LEU A 730 -4.59 17.44 15.16
CA LEU A 730 -4.13 16.32 14.35
C LEU A 730 -5.31 15.48 13.84
N ASN A 731 -6.24 15.13 14.74
CA ASN A 731 -7.43 14.35 14.36
C ASN A 731 -8.30 15.14 13.37
N ALA A 732 -8.59 16.40 13.64
CA ALA A 732 -9.40 17.23 12.75
C ALA A 732 -8.78 17.34 11.35
N ARG A 733 -7.47 17.62 11.24
CA ARG A 733 -6.77 17.74 9.94
C ARG A 733 -6.73 16.40 9.21
N TRP A 734 -6.60 15.31 9.95
CA TRP A 734 -6.66 13.98 9.36
C TRP A 734 -8.06 13.64 8.83
N PHE A 735 -9.09 14.00 9.58
CA PHE A 735 -10.48 13.81 9.16
C PHE A 735 -10.82 14.64 7.91
N GLU A 736 -10.33 15.89 7.84
CA GLU A 736 -10.45 16.76 6.66
C GLU A 736 -9.86 16.12 5.40
N LEU A 737 -8.67 15.49 5.51
CA LEU A 737 -8.08 14.71 4.41
C LEU A 737 -8.94 13.50 4.07
N SER A 738 -9.34 12.71 5.09
CA SER A 738 -10.11 11.46 4.90
C SER A 738 -11.45 11.67 4.22
N THR A 739 -12.05 12.85 4.36
CA THR A 739 -13.29 13.24 3.67
C THR A 739 -13.15 13.11 2.15
N PHE A 740 -11.94 13.30 1.61
CA PHE A 740 -11.62 13.25 0.18
C PHE A 740 -10.79 12.01 -0.21
N THR A 741 -10.89 10.95 0.57
CA THR A 741 -10.43 9.61 0.17
C THR A 741 -11.60 8.74 -0.28
N PRO A 742 -11.38 7.64 -1.00
CA PRO A 742 -12.47 6.76 -1.42
C PRO A 742 -13.35 6.30 -0.27
N ILE A 743 -12.75 5.91 0.85
CA ILE A 743 -13.46 5.46 2.06
C ILE A 743 -13.05 6.36 3.24
N LEU A 744 -14.04 6.83 4.01
CA LEU A 744 -13.86 7.64 5.21
C LEU A 744 -13.95 6.73 6.45
N ARG A 745 -12.82 6.43 7.08
CA ARG A 745 -12.71 5.53 8.24
C ARG A 745 -11.90 6.18 9.35
N VAL A 746 -12.43 6.16 10.57
CA VAL A 746 -11.73 6.55 11.80
C VAL A 746 -11.32 5.29 12.55
N HIS A 747 -10.05 5.17 12.94
CA HIS A 747 -9.56 4.03 13.71
C HIS A 747 -8.29 4.38 14.49
N GLY A 748 -8.04 3.66 15.59
CA GLY A 748 -6.80 3.70 16.34
C GLY A 748 -6.90 3.06 17.72
N GLU A 749 -5.74 2.89 18.35
CA GLU A 749 -5.60 2.32 19.68
C GLU A 749 -5.76 3.37 20.80
N LEU A 750 -5.84 2.90 22.04
CA LEU A 750 -5.81 3.59 23.32
C LEU A 750 -6.91 4.65 23.50
N ARG A 751 -6.84 5.79 22.81
CA ARG A 751 -7.84 6.87 22.98
C ARG A 751 -9.00 6.73 22.03
N PRO A 752 -10.22 6.94 22.52
CA PRO A 752 -11.41 7.05 21.65
C PRO A 752 -11.24 8.20 20.64
N ARG A 753 -11.77 7.98 19.42
CA ARG A 753 -11.77 8.97 18.34
C ARG A 753 -13.16 9.30 17.83
N GLU A 754 -14.18 8.96 18.59
CA GLU A 754 -15.56 9.43 18.33
C GLU A 754 -15.54 10.97 18.46
N MET A 755 -16.12 11.68 17.50
CA MET A 755 -16.01 13.15 17.36
C MET A 755 -16.23 13.91 18.69
N TRP A 756 -17.20 13.47 19.52
CA TRP A 756 -17.49 14.13 20.81
C TRP A 756 -16.37 13.99 21.84
N THR A 757 -15.47 13.05 21.69
CA THR A 757 -14.32 12.87 22.59
C THR A 757 -13.26 13.95 22.39
N LEU A 758 -13.28 14.64 21.23
CA LEU A 758 -12.46 15.84 20.97
C LEU A 758 -13.02 17.11 21.65
N GLY A 759 -14.14 16.96 22.38
CA GLY A 759 -14.82 18.04 23.11
C GLY A 759 -15.93 18.68 22.29
N VAL A 760 -17.17 18.42 22.67
CA VAL A 760 -18.35 18.98 22.00
C VAL A 760 -18.27 20.50 21.91
N GLY A 761 -18.41 21.05 20.69
CA GLY A 761 -18.28 22.47 20.44
C GLY A 761 -16.84 23.01 20.34
N SER A 762 -15.82 22.15 20.52
CA SER A 762 -14.44 22.53 20.24
C SER A 762 -14.21 22.81 18.74
N PRO A 763 -13.14 23.52 18.37
CA PRO A 763 -12.80 23.67 16.94
C PRO A 763 -12.65 22.35 16.22
N ALA A 764 -12.08 21.31 16.86
CA ALA A 764 -11.88 20.00 16.28
C ALA A 764 -13.22 19.28 16.03
N TYR A 765 -14.09 19.21 17.03
CA TYR A 765 -15.42 18.65 16.88
C TYR A 765 -16.21 19.32 15.74
N ASN A 766 -16.19 20.66 15.70
CA ASN A 766 -16.91 21.41 14.68
C ASN A 766 -16.34 21.21 13.27
N ALA A 767 -15.01 21.04 13.15
CA ALA A 767 -14.35 20.76 11.90
C ALA A 767 -14.72 19.35 11.39
N GLU A 768 -14.61 18.32 12.24
CA GLU A 768 -14.99 16.96 11.85
C GLU A 768 -16.47 16.86 11.46
N LEU A 769 -17.37 17.44 12.26
CA LEU A 769 -18.80 17.44 11.94
C LEU A 769 -19.09 18.15 10.61
N LYS A 770 -18.44 19.28 10.33
CA LYS A 770 -18.58 20.00 9.06
C LYS A 770 -18.13 19.16 7.87
N PHE A 771 -17.01 18.49 7.98
CA PHE A 771 -16.45 17.66 6.90
C PHE A 771 -17.22 16.34 6.74
N ASP A 772 -17.73 15.77 7.80
CA ASP A 772 -18.65 14.63 7.74
C ASP A 772 -19.95 14.99 7.02
N GLN A 773 -20.58 16.10 7.39
CA GLN A 773 -21.77 16.61 6.69
C GLN A 773 -21.48 16.91 5.21
N LEU A 774 -20.28 17.42 4.90
CA LEU A 774 -19.84 17.63 3.52
C LEU A 774 -19.70 16.30 2.77
N ARG A 775 -19.14 15.26 3.40
CA ARG A 775 -19.04 13.91 2.81
C ARG A 775 -20.40 13.38 2.40
N TYR A 776 -21.40 13.47 3.27
CA TYR A 776 -22.77 13.04 2.98
C TYR A 776 -23.47 13.91 1.93
N ALA A 777 -23.21 15.21 1.93
CA ALA A 777 -23.73 16.10 0.87
C ALA A 777 -23.12 15.76 -0.50
N LEU A 778 -21.85 15.41 -0.57
CA LEU A 778 -21.14 15.00 -1.79
C LEU A 778 -21.45 13.55 -2.22
N PHE A 779 -22.27 12.81 -1.49
CA PHE A 779 -22.51 11.40 -1.77
C PHE A 779 -22.86 11.09 -3.24
N PRO A 780 -23.75 11.84 -3.95
CA PRO A 780 -24.03 11.58 -5.37
C PRO A 780 -22.80 11.74 -6.27
N TYR A 781 -21.89 12.66 -5.92
CA TYR A 781 -20.62 12.84 -6.61
C TYR A 781 -19.69 11.65 -6.38
N ILE A 782 -19.57 11.19 -5.15
CA ILE A 782 -18.70 10.08 -4.74
C ILE A 782 -19.19 8.75 -5.32
N TYR A 783 -20.48 8.45 -5.12
CA TYR A 783 -21.06 7.20 -5.57
C TYR A 783 -21.10 7.05 -7.09
N SER A 784 -21.31 8.17 -7.82
CA SER A 784 -21.19 8.17 -9.27
C SER A 784 -19.79 7.76 -9.73
N GLN A 785 -18.76 8.26 -9.06
CA GLN A 785 -17.38 7.87 -9.39
C GLN A 785 -17.08 6.41 -9.04
N ALA A 786 -17.64 5.88 -7.97
CA ALA A 786 -17.57 4.47 -7.65
C ALA A 786 -18.22 3.62 -8.77
N GLY A 787 -19.39 4.04 -9.27
CA GLY A 787 -20.01 3.45 -10.43
C GLY A 787 -19.12 3.50 -11.68
N TRP A 788 -18.48 4.65 -11.94
CA TRP A 788 -17.54 4.77 -13.06
C TRP A 788 -16.30 3.90 -12.88
N THR A 789 -15.83 3.71 -11.64
CA THR A 789 -14.71 2.81 -11.34
C THR A 789 -15.00 1.39 -11.79
N THR A 790 -16.20 0.90 -11.51
CA THR A 790 -16.63 -0.44 -11.91
C THR A 790 -16.99 -0.53 -13.40
N GLN A 791 -17.70 0.45 -13.94
CA GLN A 791 -18.20 0.40 -15.33
C GLN A 791 -17.17 0.86 -16.36
N ARG A 792 -16.28 1.82 -16.01
CA ARG A 792 -15.41 2.54 -16.95
C ARG A 792 -13.95 2.58 -16.52
N ASP A 793 -13.57 1.80 -15.50
CA ASP A 793 -12.20 1.70 -14.97
C ASP A 793 -11.64 3.05 -14.44
N TYR A 794 -12.51 3.95 -13.98
CA TYR A 794 -12.15 5.26 -13.48
C TYR A 794 -11.37 5.18 -12.15
N THR A 795 -10.57 6.20 -11.86
CA THR A 795 -9.84 6.35 -10.59
C THR A 795 -10.33 7.61 -9.89
N MET A 796 -10.87 7.48 -8.66
CA MET A 796 -11.45 8.56 -7.88
C MET A 796 -10.40 9.42 -7.18
N PHE A 797 -9.40 8.79 -6.57
CA PHE A 797 -8.31 9.39 -5.81
C PHE A 797 -7.07 9.47 -6.71
N ARG A 798 -6.79 10.66 -7.28
CA ARG A 798 -5.96 10.82 -8.46
C ARG A 798 -4.73 11.69 -8.20
N PRO A 799 -3.50 11.20 -8.36
CA PRO A 799 -2.34 12.09 -8.42
C PRO A 799 -2.48 13.08 -9.58
N LEU A 800 -1.97 14.29 -9.42
CA LEU A 800 -2.15 15.37 -10.41
C LEU A 800 -1.65 15.00 -11.81
N VAL A 801 -0.66 14.12 -11.92
CA VAL A 801 -0.14 13.62 -13.19
C VAL A 801 -1.20 12.96 -14.08
N MET A 802 -2.24 12.35 -13.50
CA MET A 802 -3.30 11.71 -14.30
C MET A 802 -4.09 12.71 -15.12
N ASP A 803 -4.24 13.93 -14.61
CA ASP A 803 -4.96 15.02 -15.26
C ASP A 803 -4.03 16.02 -15.98
N PHE A 804 -2.78 16.14 -15.52
CA PHE A 804 -1.79 17.11 -16.01
C PHE A 804 -0.43 16.46 -16.32
N PRO A 805 -0.35 15.44 -17.20
CA PRO A 805 0.87 14.64 -17.40
C PRO A 805 2.05 15.44 -18.00
N GLN A 806 1.77 16.57 -18.68
CA GLN A 806 2.81 17.41 -19.27
C GLN A 806 3.36 18.46 -18.29
N ASP A 807 2.72 18.65 -17.16
CA ASP A 807 3.11 19.62 -16.15
C ASP A 807 4.10 18.98 -15.17
N ARG A 808 5.33 19.52 -15.13
CA ARG A 808 6.39 18.98 -14.29
C ARG A 808 6.06 19.05 -12.78
N ILE A 809 5.46 20.16 -12.32
CA ILE A 809 5.11 20.32 -10.91
C ILE A 809 4.00 19.34 -10.54
N ALA A 810 3.01 19.17 -11.41
CA ALA A 810 1.93 18.21 -11.20
C ALA A 810 2.44 16.75 -11.15
N ARG A 811 3.48 16.41 -11.94
CA ARG A 811 4.09 15.07 -11.90
C ARG A 811 4.81 14.77 -10.58
N GLU A 812 5.40 15.78 -9.96
CA GLU A 812 6.21 15.68 -8.74
C GLU A 812 5.42 16.03 -7.47
N SER A 813 4.12 16.36 -7.58
CA SER A 813 3.29 16.79 -6.44
C SER A 813 2.98 15.62 -5.50
N ASN A 814 3.35 15.79 -4.21
CA ASN A 814 3.20 14.77 -3.17
C ASN A 814 2.13 15.12 -2.12
N ASP A 815 1.59 16.33 -2.14
CA ASP A 815 0.76 16.89 -1.08
C ASP A 815 -0.54 17.53 -1.59
N GLU A 816 -0.85 17.32 -2.87
CA GLU A 816 -2.06 17.76 -3.55
C GLU A 816 -2.55 16.67 -4.50
N PHE A 817 -3.86 16.56 -4.67
CA PHE A 817 -4.46 15.55 -5.53
C PHE A 817 -5.80 16.01 -6.10
N MET A 818 -6.26 15.35 -7.16
CA MET A 818 -7.64 15.46 -7.62
C MET A 818 -8.51 14.42 -6.93
N PHE A 819 -9.63 14.86 -6.37
CA PHE A 819 -10.72 13.99 -5.92
C PHE A 819 -11.81 14.00 -6.99
N GLY A 820 -11.80 12.97 -7.82
CA GLY A 820 -12.61 12.92 -9.03
C GLY A 820 -12.21 13.97 -10.07
N PRO A 821 -13.11 14.28 -11.01
CA PRO A 821 -12.79 15.18 -12.13
C PRO A 821 -12.77 16.67 -11.75
N ALA A 822 -13.33 17.03 -10.58
CA ALA A 822 -13.67 18.41 -10.26
C ALA A 822 -12.80 19.05 -9.18
N LEU A 823 -12.43 18.32 -8.11
CA LEU A 823 -11.88 18.91 -6.90
C LEU A 823 -10.38 18.68 -6.79
N LEU A 824 -9.59 19.76 -6.77
CA LEU A 824 -8.21 19.71 -6.30
C LEU A 824 -8.21 19.97 -4.80
N VAL A 825 -7.61 19.05 -4.04
CA VAL A 825 -7.57 19.06 -2.58
C VAL A 825 -6.13 19.19 -2.12
N ALA A 826 -5.87 20.12 -1.21
CA ALA A 826 -4.56 20.40 -0.65
C ALA A 826 -4.61 20.36 0.88
N PRO A 827 -4.40 19.18 1.52
CA PRO A 827 -4.54 19.00 2.96
C PRO A 827 -3.50 19.77 3.78
N ILE A 828 -3.81 20.00 5.05
CA ILE A 828 -2.90 20.58 6.04
C ILE A 828 -2.17 19.46 6.77
N THR A 829 -0.85 19.53 6.80
CA THR A 829 0.01 18.43 7.28
C THR A 829 0.98 18.85 8.39
N HIS A 830 0.81 20.03 8.96
CA HIS A 830 1.64 20.51 10.07
C HIS A 830 0.81 21.16 11.17
N TYR A 831 1.24 20.97 12.42
CA TYR A 831 0.59 21.57 13.57
C TYR A 831 0.55 23.11 13.48
N GLN A 832 -0.60 23.67 13.82
CA GLN A 832 -0.87 25.11 13.78
C GLN A 832 -0.65 25.79 12.41
N GLN A 833 -0.60 25.03 11.34
CA GLN A 833 -0.52 25.58 9.99
C GLN A 833 -1.87 26.20 9.61
N ARG A 834 -1.87 27.51 9.35
CA ARG A 834 -3.07 28.32 9.02
C ARG A 834 -3.02 28.90 7.62
N ALA A 835 -2.00 28.55 6.87
CA ALA A 835 -1.85 28.80 5.45
C ALA A 835 -0.88 27.80 4.85
N ARG A 836 -1.03 27.45 3.58
CA ARG A 836 -0.08 26.64 2.85
C ARG A 836 0.11 27.13 1.42
N SER A 837 1.24 26.78 0.84
CA SER A 837 1.45 26.90 -0.61
C SER A 837 0.60 25.88 -1.32
N VAL A 838 -0.07 26.25 -2.40
CA VAL A 838 -0.87 25.40 -3.28
C VAL A 838 -0.45 25.67 -4.72
N TYR A 839 -0.35 24.63 -5.52
CA TYR A 839 -0.10 24.70 -6.94
C TYR A 839 -1.36 24.40 -7.74
N LEU A 840 -1.82 25.35 -8.52
CA LEU A 840 -2.94 25.16 -9.47
C LEU A 840 -2.41 25.07 -10.90
N PRO A 841 -2.47 23.88 -11.54
CA PRO A 841 -2.00 23.71 -12.92
C PRO A 841 -2.63 24.72 -13.88
N PRO A 842 -1.82 25.41 -14.70
CA PRO A 842 -2.32 26.52 -15.56
C PRO A 842 -3.09 26.07 -16.80
N ALA A 843 -3.16 24.75 -17.05
CA ALA A 843 -3.88 24.22 -18.20
C ALA A 843 -5.41 24.46 -18.16
N VAL A 844 -5.95 24.76 -16.97
CA VAL A 844 -7.38 24.99 -16.72
C VAL A 844 -7.57 26.19 -15.80
N ALA A 845 -8.77 26.77 -15.81
CA ALA A 845 -9.15 27.80 -14.84
C ALA A 845 -9.72 27.13 -13.57
N TRP A 846 -9.61 27.85 -12.45
CA TRP A 846 -9.95 27.34 -11.14
C TRP A 846 -10.86 28.29 -10.37
N TYR A 847 -11.67 27.74 -9.47
CA TYR A 847 -12.48 28.44 -8.48
C TYR A 847 -12.10 27.97 -7.08
N ASP A 848 -12.01 28.92 -6.15
CA ASP A 848 -11.91 28.57 -4.73
C ASP A 848 -13.23 27.97 -4.25
N TYR A 849 -13.18 26.80 -3.65
CA TYR A 849 -14.37 26.03 -3.24
C TYR A 849 -15.20 26.75 -2.17
N TRP A 850 -14.51 27.38 -1.22
CA TRP A 850 -15.15 27.98 -0.04
C TRP A 850 -15.86 29.29 -0.38
N THR A 851 -15.36 30.03 -1.34
CA THR A 851 -15.87 31.35 -1.73
C THR A 851 -16.61 31.36 -3.05
N GLY A 852 -16.41 30.37 -3.89
CA GLY A 852 -16.92 30.32 -5.28
C GLY A 852 -16.29 31.37 -6.21
N ARG A 853 -15.20 32.00 -5.81
CA ARG A 853 -14.50 33.03 -6.62
C ARG A 853 -13.43 32.40 -7.51
N PRO A 854 -13.18 32.99 -8.70
CA PRO A 854 -12.05 32.53 -9.52
C PRO A 854 -10.72 32.64 -8.78
N ALA A 855 -9.88 31.61 -8.91
CA ALA A 855 -8.52 31.54 -8.38
C ALA A 855 -7.49 31.66 -9.50
N ALA A 856 -6.33 32.27 -9.21
CA ALA A 856 -5.22 32.32 -10.15
C ALA A 856 -4.51 30.98 -10.25
N SER A 857 -3.99 30.63 -11.42
CA SER A 857 -3.13 29.46 -11.61
C SER A 857 -1.70 29.72 -11.13
N GLY A 858 -0.91 28.67 -10.94
CA GLY A 858 0.46 28.72 -10.43
C GLY A 858 0.54 28.47 -8.93
N THR A 859 1.68 28.73 -8.32
CA THR A 859 1.94 28.51 -6.90
C THR A 859 1.67 29.78 -6.10
N PHE A 860 0.84 29.69 -5.06
CA PHE A 860 0.54 30.80 -4.16
C PHE A 860 0.13 30.33 -2.76
N SER A 861 0.25 31.21 -1.77
CA SER A 861 -0.18 30.91 -0.42
C SER A 861 -1.69 31.07 -0.25
N VAL A 862 -2.33 30.07 0.35
CA VAL A 862 -3.79 30.02 0.59
C VAL A 862 -4.03 29.94 2.11
N PRO A 863 -4.92 30.78 2.68
CA PRO A 863 -5.35 30.64 4.05
C PRO A 863 -6.02 29.27 4.30
N ALA A 864 -5.74 28.71 5.46
CA ALA A 864 -6.30 27.43 5.91
C ALA A 864 -6.72 27.55 7.39
N PRO A 865 -7.85 28.20 7.69
CA PRO A 865 -8.36 28.26 9.04
C PRO A 865 -8.61 26.85 9.59
N TYR A 866 -8.82 26.73 10.89
CA TYR A 866 -8.86 25.42 11.57
C TYR A 866 -9.88 24.44 10.97
N ASP A 867 -10.99 24.94 10.45
CA ASP A 867 -12.11 24.17 9.89
C ASP A 867 -12.15 24.18 8.35
N GLN A 868 -11.03 24.43 7.70
CA GLN A 868 -10.92 24.45 6.24
C GLN A 868 -9.53 24.00 5.79
N ILE A 869 -9.52 23.19 4.73
CA ILE A 869 -8.35 22.94 3.90
C ILE A 869 -8.54 23.64 2.55
N PRO A 870 -7.46 24.05 1.86
CA PRO A 870 -7.60 24.57 0.50
C PRO A 870 -8.19 23.53 -0.44
N ILE A 871 -9.28 23.90 -1.09
CA ILE A 871 -9.97 23.10 -2.12
C ILE A 871 -10.29 24.02 -3.28
N PHE A 872 -10.01 23.54 -4.49
CA PHE A 872 -10.29 24.28 -5.71
C PHE A 872 -11.11 23.44 -6.68
N VAL A 873 -11.98 24.11 -7.41
CA VAL A 873 -12.85 23.50 -8.40
C VAL A 873 -12.39 23.86 -9.79
N ARG A 874 -12.21 22.87 -10.64
CA ARG A 874 -11.90 23.05 -12.05
C ARG A 874 -13.07 23.74 -12.77
N ALA A 875 -12.82 24.77 -13.60
CA ALA A 875 -13.84 25.36 -14.46
C ALA A 875 -14.44 24.29 -15.39
N GLY A 876 -15.71 24.40 -15.67
CA GLY A 876 -16.50 23.41 -16.41
C GLY A 876 -17.07 22.30 -15.52
N SER A 877 -16.67 22.18 -14.26
CA SER A 877 -17.14 21.13 -13.38
C SER A 877 -18.64 21.23 -13.05
N ILE A 878 -19.26 20.07 -12.93
CA ILE A 878 -20.63 19.92 -12.46
C ILE A 878 -20.59 19.02 -11.24
N ILE A 879 -20.92 19.55 -10.07
CA ILE A 879 -20.86 18.82 -8.80
C ILE A 879 -22.27 18.64 -8.25
N PRO A 880 -22.79 17.41 -8.18
CA PRO A 880 -24.08 17.10 -7.56
C PRO A 880 -23.95 17.00 -6.04
N TYR A 881 -24.90 17.62 -5.34
CA TYR A 881 -25.08 17.54 -3.89
C TYR A 881 -26.46 17.03 -3.56
N GLN A 882 -26.58 16.24 -2.51
CA GLN A 882 -27.87 15.80 -1.96
C GLN A 882 -28.20 16.53 -0.65
N PRO A 883 -29.47 16.48 -0.19
CA PRO A 883 -29.85 16.97 1.14
C PRO A 883 -29.12 16.23 2.27
N ALA A 884 -28.97 16.89 3.41
CA ALA A 884 -28.41 16.28 4.61
C ALA A 884 -29.15 14.99 4.99
N MET A 885 -28.40 13.95 5.33
CA MET A 885 -28.88 12.62 5.72
C MET A 885 -28.14 12.15 6.97
N GLN A 886 -28.77 11.31 7.78
CA GLN A 886 -28.15 10.69 8.95
C GLN A 886 -27.41 9.37 8.61
N TYR A 887 -27.79 8.75 7.50
CA TYR A 887 -27.16 7.57 6.94
C TYR A 887 -27.46 7.48 5.45
N VAL A 888 -26.66 6.74 4.71
CA VAL A 888 -26.87 6.53 3.28
C VAL A 888 -28.18 5.81 3.03
N GLY A 889 -29.04 6.40 2.21
CA GLY A 889 -30.36 5.83 1.91
C GLY A 889 -31.46 6.17 2.89
N GLU A 890 -31.24 7.06 3.89
CA GLU A 890 -32.29 7.53 4.82
C GLU A 890 -33.53 8.04 4.08
N LYS A 891 -33.30 8.74 3.00
CA LYS A 891 -34.36 9.29 2.13
C LYS A 891 -33.84 9.37 0.69
N PRO A 892 -34.75 9.46 -0.28
CA PRO A 892 -34.35 9.69 -1.67
C PRO A 892 -33.48 10.93 -1.83
N ALA A 893 -32.44 10.86 -2.67
CA ALA A 893 -31.59 12.00 -3.02
C ALA A 893 -32.39 12.97 -3.93
N ASP A 894 -33.35 13.69 -3.36
CA ASP A 894 -34.22 14.65 -4.05
C ASP A 894 -34.50 15.85 -3.13
N PRO A 895 -34.26 17.10 -3.57
CA PRO A 895 -33.65 17.49 -4.83
C PRO A 895 -32.12 17.22 -4.86
N ILE A 896 -31.58 16.90 -6.03
CA ILE A 896 -30.12 17.01 -6.27
C ILE A 896 -29.81 18.44 -6.70
N THR A 897 -28.86 19.09 -6.02
CA THR A 897 -28.38 20.41 -6.38
C THR A 897 -27.12 20.28 -7.23
N LEU A 898 -27.17 20.77 -8.47
CA LEU A 898 -26.04 20.78 -9.40
C LEU A 898 -25.34 22.14 -9.34
N TYR A 899 -24.11 22.19 -8.86
CA TYR A 899 -23.26 23.36 -8.95
C TYR A 899 -22.47 23.30 -10.25
N VAL A 900 -22.70 24.26 -11.15
CA VAL A 900 -22.08 24.34 -12.48
C VAL A 900 -21.07 25.48 -12.47
N TYR A 901 -19.80 25.17 -12.64
CA TYR A 901 -18.71 26.16 -12.63
C TYR A 901 -18.40 26.63 -14.06
N ALA A 902 -18.68 27.89 -14.36
CA ALA A 902 -18.46 28.47 -15.67
C ALA A 902 -16.95 28.57 -16.03
N GLY A 903 -16.65 28.91 -17.29
CA GLY A 903 -15.32 29.20 -17.79
C GLY A 903 -14.68 28.09 -18.65
N ALA A 904 -15.33 26.95 -18.76
CA ALA A 904 -15.01 25.88 -19.70
C ALA A 904 -16.24 24.99 -19.93
N ASP A 905 -16.26 24.25 -21.03
CA ASP A 905 -17.22 23.17 -21.22
C ASP A 905 -16.96 22.01 -20.22
N GLY A 906 -18.03 21.32 -19.82
CA GLY A 906 -17.90 20.24 -18.84
C GLY A 906 -18.98 19.18 -18.92
N GLN A 907 -18.71 18.07 -18.25
CA GLN A 907 -19.64 16.96 -18.19
C GLN A 907 -19.55 16.21 -16.86
N PHE A 908 -20.67 15.61 -16.46
CA PHE A 908 -20.77 14.68 -15.34
C PHE A 908 -21.84 13.64 -15.67
N THR A 909 -21.63 12.38 -15.31
CA THR A 909 -22.65 11.35 -15.45
C THR A 909 -23.09 10.91 -14.06
N LEU A 910 -24.31 11.23 -13.67
CA LEU A 910 -24.88 10.76 -12.42
C LEU A 910 -25.21 9.27 -12.56
N TYR A 911 -24.61 8.44 -11.70
CA TYR A 911 -24.82 7.00 -11.62
C TYR A 911 -25.65 6.66 -10.40
N GLU A 912 -26.60 5.76 -10.55
CA GLU A 912 -27.43 5.23 -9.47
C GLU A 912 -27.78 3.75 -9.72
N ASP A 913 -27.86 2.97 -8.64
CA ASP A 913 -28.30 1.58 -8.63
C ASP A 913 -29.02 1.25 -7.28
N GLN A 914 -29.31 -0.01 -7.01
CA GLN A 914 -29.96 -0.44 -5.77
C GLN A 914 -29.07 -0.29 -4.51
N GLY A 915 -27.78 -0.03 -4.65
CA GLY A 915 -26.85 0.23 -3.56
C GLY A 915 -26.26 -1.01 -2.90
N THR A 916 -26.98 -2.10 -2.75
CA THR A 916 -26.55 -3.26 -1.93
C THR A 916 -26.55 -4.58 -2.68
N THR A 917 -27.06 -4.60 -3.93
CA THR A 917 -27.16 -5.82 -4.75
C THR A 917 -26.14 -5.86 -5.89
N PHE A 918 -25.83 -7.07 -6.37
CA PHE A 918 -25.02 -7.28 -7.56
C PHE A 918 -25.82 -7.19 -8.88
N ASP A 919 -27.07 -6.71 -8.83
CA ASP A 919 -27.88 -6.60 -10.06
C ASP A 919 -27.32 -5.60 -11.07
N TYR A 920 -26.44 -4.68 -10.64
CA TYR A 920 -25.69 -3.83 -11.58
C TYR A 920 -24.84 -4.64 -12.58
N GLU A 921 -24.38 -5.84 -12.23
CA GLU A 921 -23.67 -6.76 -13.15
C GLU A 921 -24.56 -7.22 -14.32
N LYS A 922 -25.89 -7.16 -14.10
CA LYS A 922 -26.93 -7.50 -15.11
C LYS A 922 -27.49 -6.23 -15.79
N GLY A 923 -26.86 -5.07 -15.56
CA GLY A 923 -27.30 -3.79 -16.13
C GLY A 923 -28.39 -3.07 -15.35
N ALA A 924 -28.70 -3.50 -14.10
CA ALA A 924 -29.67 -2.82 -13.25
C ALA A 924 -29.06 -1.60 -12.56
N PHE A 925 -28.79 -0.56 -13.32
CA PHE A 925 -28.36 0.77 -12.89
C PHE A 925 -28.88 1.82 -13.85
N SER A 926 -28.82 3.08 -13.47
CA SER A 926 -29.16 4.19 -14.36
C SER A 926 -28.03 5.21 -14.43
N GLU A 927 -27.93 5.84 -15.60
CA GLU A 927 -27.02 6.95 -15.84
C GLU A 927 -27.75 8.14 -16.42
N ILE A 928 -27.46 9.33 -15.89
CA ILE A 928 -27.98 10.60 -16.40
C ILE A 928 -26.77 11.45 -16.82
N PRO A 929 -26.48 11.59 -18.11
CA PRO A 929 -25.42 12.46 -18.58
C PRO A 929 -25.81 13.93 -18.43
N ILE A 930 -24.94 14.73 -17.82
CA ILE A 930 -25.14 16.17 -17.61
C ILE A 930 -23.99 16.89 -18.29
N ARG A 931 -24.28 17.87 -19.15
CA ARG A 931 -23.29 18.61 -19.93
C ARG A 931 -23.48 20.10 -19.78
N TRP A 932 -22.40 20.82 -19.61
CA TRP A 932 -22.33 22.27 -19.63
C TRP A 932 -21.61 22.73 -20.87
N GLU A 933 -22.25 23.62 -21.65
CA GLU A 933 -21.68 24.33 -22.76
C GLU A 933 -21.50 25.78 -22.35
N ASP A 934 -20.26 26.17 -22.08
CA ASP A 934 -19.94 27.47 -21.48
C ASP A 934 -20.26 28.62 -22.42
N LYS A 935 -19.90 28.49 -23.71
CA LYS A 935 -20.11 29.52 -24.73
C LYS A 935 -21.57 29.93 -24.88
N THR A 936 -22.49 29.00 -24.72
CA THR A 936 -23.93 29.27 -24.83
C THR A 936 -24.59 29.41 -23.46
N SER A 937 -23.86 29.22 -22.37
CA SER A 937 -24.38 29.14 -20.99
C SER A 937 -25.56 28.17 -20.88
N THR A 938 -25.43 27.01 -21.50
CA THR A 938 -26.48 25.99 -21.54
C THR A 938 -26.08 24.74 -20.78
N LEU A 939 -26.90 24.38 -19.80
CA LEU A 939 -26.83 23.08 -19.13
C LEU A 939 -27.82 22.12 -19.79
N ALA A 940 -27.31 21.00 -20.30
CA ALA A 940 -28.11 19.89 -20.80
C ALA A 940 -28.12 18.76 -19.75
N ILE A 941 -29.30 18.44 -19.19
CA ILE A 941 -29.52 17.20 -18.44
C ILE A 941 -30.05 16.21 -19.45
N GLY A 942 -29.25 15.23 -19.84
CA GLY A 942 -29.55 14.30 -20.93
C GLY A 942 -30.66 13.30 -20.61
N GLU A 943 -30.96 12.46 -21.57
CA GLU A 943 -31.89 11.35 -21.38
C GLU A 943 -31.25 10.32 -20.41
N ARG A 944 -32.06 9.80 -19.47
CA ARG A 944 -31.65 8.76 -18.57
C ARG A 944 -31.57 7.42 -19.30
N SER A 945 -30.45 6.75 -19.18
CA SER A 945 -30.26 5.39 -19.64
C SER A 945 -30.35 4.41 -18.47
N GLY A 946 -30.86 3.21 -18.73
CA GLY A 946 -30.96 2.14 -17.75
C GLY A 946 -32.10 2.32 -16.73
N THR A 947 -32.26 1.30 -15.91
CA THR A 947 -33.31 1.22 -14.87
C THR A 947 -32.88 0.23 -13.81
N PHE A 948 -33.38 0.42 -12.58
CA PHE A 948 -33.19 -0.51 -11.46
C PHE A 948 -34.41 -0.44 -10.53
N ASP A 949 -34.59 -1.43 -9.70
CA ASP A 949 -35.68 -1.47 -8.74
C ASP A 949 -35.51 -0.38 -7.65
N GLY A 950 -36.58 0.36 -7.34
CA GLY A 950 -36.52 1.50 -6.43
C GLY A 950 -36.05 2.82 -7.06
N MET A 951 -35.76 2.87 -8.36
CA MET A 951 -35.34 4.09 -9.06
C MET A 951 -36.42 5.16 -9.00
N LEU A 952 -36.01 6.43 -8.71
CA LEU A 952 -36.93 7.57 -8.76
C LEU A 952 -37.39 7.84 -10.20
N SER A 953 -38.67 7.63 -10.47
CA SER A 953 -39.27 7.94 -11.79
C SER A 953 -39.24 9.43 -12.09
N ARG A 954 -39.40 10.28 -11.05
CA ARG A 954 -39.37 11.73 -11.12
C ARG A 954 -38.39 12.27 -10.07
N ARG A 955 -37.61 13.30 -10.44
CA ARG A 955 -36.64 13.97 -9.58
C ARG A 955 -36.67 15.50 -9.82
N THR A 956 -36.27 16.25 -8.82
CA THR A 956 -36.03 17.70 -8.95
C THR A 956 -34.51 17.94 -9.00
N PHE A 957 -34.03 18.56 -10.05
CA PHE A 957 -32.72 19.17 -10.06
C PHE A 957 -32.84 20.66 -9.70
N ARG A 958 -31.99 21.08 -8.74
CA ARG A 958 -31.77 22.49 -8.44
C ARG A 958 -30.41 22.85 -9.03
N VAL A 959 -30.39 23.85 -9.92
CA VAL A 959 -29.17 24.26 -10.64
C VAL A 959 -28.68 25.58 -10.11
N VAL A 960 -27.41 25.68 -9.78
CA VAL A 960 -26.70 26.88 -9.35
C VAL A 960 -25.53 27.09 -10.29
N LEU A 961 -25.50 28.24 -11.00
CA LEU A 961 -24.37 28.66 -11.81
C LEU A 961 -23.37 29.40 -10.93
N VAL A 962 -22.15 28.88 -10.84
CA VAL A 962 -21.01 29.53 -10.18
C VAL A 962 -20.15 30.21 -11.23
N SER A 963 -19.98 31.52 -11.12
CA SER A 963 -19.19 32.30 -12.06
C SER A 963 -18.55 33.49 -11.35
N ARG A 964 -17.68 34.23 -12.05
CA ARG A 964 -17.09 35.46 -11.52
C ARG A 964 -18.15 36.45 -10.99
N ASN A 965 -19.27 36.53 -11.68
CA ASN A 965 -20.35 37.48 -11.37
C ASN A 965 -21.35 36.90 -10.34
N HIS A 966 -21.37 35.59 -10.19
CA HIS A 966 -22.27 34.86 -9.28
C HIS A 966 -21.46 33.84 -8.48
N PRO A 967 -20.61 34.33 -7.54
CA PRO A 967 -19.84 33.42 -6.68
C PRO A 967 -20.77 32.70 -5.70
N ALA A 968 -20.61 31.39 -5.57
CA ALA A 968 -21.33 30.58 -4.59
C ALA A 968 -20.34 29.53 -4.00
N GLY A 969 -19.98 29.73 -2.75
CA GLY A 969 -19.10 28.82 -2.00
C GLY A 969 -19.83 27.98 -0.97
N PHE A 970 -19.13 27.06 -0.37
CA PHE A 970 -19.66 26.20 0.72
C PHE A 970 -19.53 26.92 2.10
N PRO A 971 -20.48 26.79 3.05
CA PRO A 971 -21.77 26.15 2.92
C PRO A 971 -22.68 26.90 1.96
N PHE A 972 -23.28 26.17 1.03
CA PHE A 972 -24.02 26.78 -0.07
C PHE A 972 -25.31 27.42 0.41
N SER A 973 -25.36 28.74 0.32
CA SER A 973 -26.57 29.53 0.48
C SER A 973 -26.86 30.26 -0.84
N PRO A 974 -27.28 29.54 -1.90
CA PRO A 974 -27.46 30.15 -3.20
C PRO A 974 -28.62 31.13 -3.17
N THR A 975 -28.33 32.39 -3.45
CA THR A 975 -29.36 33.44 -3.62
C THR A 975 -30.13 33.26 -4.91
N GLN A 976 -29.55 32.53 -5.86
CA GLN A 976 -30.16 32.24 -7.16
C GLN A 976 -29.98 30.78 -7.50
N SER A 977 -31.09 30.05 -7.59
CA SER A 977 -31.14 28.68 -8.08
C SER A 977 -32.33 28.48 -8.98
N ARG A 978 -32.18 27.62 -9.99
CA ARG A 978 -33.29 27.24 -10.88
C ARG A 978 -33.65 25.78 -10.63
N SER A 979 -34.88 25.54 -10.23
CA SER A 979 -35.43 24.18 -10.03
C SER A 979 -36.10 23.69 -11.30
N VAL A 980 -35.88 22.43 -11.65
CA VAL A 980 -36.51 21.76 -12.80
C VAL A 980 -36.90 20.32 -12.41
N ALA A 981 -38.08 19.93 -12.80
CA ALA A 981 -38.54 18.56 -12.65
C ALA A 981 -37.98 17.71 -13.81
N TYR A 982 -37.41 16.57 -13.50
CA TYR A 982 -36.82 15.62 -14.44
C TYR A 982 -37.54 14.29 -14.35
N THR A 983 -37.95 13.75 -15.50
CA THR A 983 -38.70 12.48 -15.60
C THR A 983 -38.02 11.46 -16.49
N GLY A 984 -36.72 11.64 -16.76
CA GLY A 984 -35.93 10.75 -17.63
C GLY A 984 -35.71 11.30 -19.04
N THR A 985 -36.46 12.34 -19.48
CA THR A 985 -36.29 12.95 -20.80
C THR A 985 -35.31 14.12 -20.74
N ALA A 986 -34.58 14.36 -21.85
CA ALA A 986 -33.58 15.43 -21.91
C ALA A 986 -34.19 16.81 -21.67
N ILE A 987 -33.46 17.64 -20.92
CA ILE A 987 -33.81 19.03 -20.61
C ILE A 987 -32.63 19.94 -20.93
N HIS A 988 -32.92 21.10 -21.55
CA HIS A 988 -31.91 22.14 -21.80
C HIS A 988 -32.26 23.39 -21.00
N LEU A 989 -31.32 23.87 -20.23
CA LEU A 989 -31.49 25.05 -19.39
C LEU A 989 -30.46 26.10 -19.76
N LYS A 990 -30.92 27.26 -20.21
CA LYS A 990 -30.05 28.42 -20.39
C LYS A 990 -29.89 29.08 -19.01
N LEU A 991 -28.65 29.16 -18.50
CA LEU A 991 -28.30 29.82 -17.25
C LEU A 991 -27.72 31.21 -17.57
N GLN A 992 -28.16 32.23 -16.84
CA GLN A 992 -27.71 33.60 -17.05
C GLN A 992 -27.01 34.16 -15.83
#